data_e84f807874642ef659197297a369def8
#
_entry.id   e84f807874642ef659197297a369def8
#
_cell.length_a   1.000
_cell.length_b   1.000
_cell.length_c   1.000
_cell.angle_alpha   90.00
_cell.angle_beta   90.00
_cell.angle_gamma   90.00
#
_symmetry.space_group_name_H-M   'P 1'
#
loop_
_entity.id
_entity.type
_entity.pdbx_description
1 polymer ?
#
loop_
_entity_poly.entity_id
_entity_poly.type
_entity_poly.pdbx_seq_one_letter_code
_entity_poly.pdbx_strand_id
1 'polypeptide(L)'
;MTDFMDDWLSFLVRWSQEWADAQDPGAPASERHVRDEEPVRTRWLGFPPASEERIQALEERLGHRLPPSYRTFLAVSDGWRHAGGFVWLLAGTDTVRRHEDAAGLAEYFPGDLDDDSTPEDVLLAGMWERALQLDVESDAAYVLLDPGDVDDAGEWAVYWYASWHASPPERYASFGAFMEAMYREFHSLQASCSGGAGAEFVNATTRALDASVETARLDALSGRYERASASLAEAIAYGRPRATGLRDQIRRLLGETYMVYFPGLTADPLYAPEFLAVLAAEDVRHHRDGPSSAHRLRDASDEVREAADEILRQVGDGTFRYTAEGPFGGAVEAARELARWGDGDAAWRILRAALPEWRPIGPEHLAPVGLCADPLLGPLITPERGRELLATPRAGQRGDTPAPAADLDPPGLAWLAEGDPGNFLVSYRFVLVESVEPAELPGRIGAPENAVLNAPMTLWDSRTRFHGNRTVTWEDEALATVGRAGPGWSFAFEPRPGRSFDERWFVSPGIAASRDTRAVTVWSEPGRTHRPGVFHLSVTENGEERYAFTVRGTSVSRRGSVPAALDPDRLFPQDDAHAERLSERLGERRALEALAAEFGVRLPRFALSRGRLHSFRTRPWNRPPGPGEGYVTLGVVRARP
;
A
#
# COMPACT_ATOMS: atom_id res chain seq x y z
N MET A 1 -7.14 28.04 14.34
CA MET A 1 -7.97 27.40 15.39
C MET A 1 -8.40 28.36 16.49
N THR A 2 -7.84 29.55 16.58
CA THR A 2 -8.14 30.56 17.61
C THR A 2 -9.26 31.55 17.24
N ASP A 3 -9.67 31.67 15.98
CA ASP A 3 -10.70 32.63 15.52
C ASP A 3 -12.13 32.12 15.63
N PHE A 4 -12.36 30.84 15.91
CA PHE A 4 -13.70 30.25 15.92
C PHE A 4 -14.47 30.52 17.21
N MET A 5 -13.76 30.75 18.31
CA MET A 5 -14.39 30.99 19.61
C MET A 5 -15.04 32.37 19.74
N ASP A 6 -14.67 33.34 18.90
CA ASP A 6 -15.14 34.72 19.01
C ASP A 6 -16.40 35.03 18.17
N ASP A 7 -16.87 34.11 17.32
CA ASP A 7 -18.03 34.39 16.43
C ASP A 7 -19.08 33.26 16.35
N TRP A 8 -19.51 32.77 17.53
CA TRP A 8 -20.65 31.83 17.59
C TRP A 8 -21.86 32.31 16.81
N LEU A 9 -22.21 33.58 16.90
CA LEU A 9 -23.39 34.11 16.25
C LEU A 9 -23.33 33.96 14.72
N SER A 10 -22.21 34.35 14.11
CA SER A 10 -22.03 34.22 12.65
C SER A 10 -22.04 32.78 12.18
N PHE A 11 -21.43 31.86 12.93
CA PHE A 11 -21.43 30.44 12.64
C PHE A 11 -22.84 29.85 12.72
N LEU A 12 -23.56 30.09 13.80
CA LEU A 12 -24.90 29.55 14.04
C LEU A 12 -25.93 30.14 13.08
N VAL A 13 -25.82 31.44 12.70
CA VAL A 13 -26.68 32.07 11.68
C VAL A 13 -26.42 31.42 10.33
N ARG A 14 -25.19 31.24 9.91
CA ARG A 14 -24.86 30.55 8.64
C ARG A 14 -25.43 29.13 8.61
N TRP A 15 -25.20 28.33 9.65
CA TRP A 15 -25.75 26.98 9.75
C TRP A 15 -27.26 26.97 9.64
N SER A 16 -27.95 27.84 10.39
CA SER A 16 -29.42 27.94 10.37
C SER A 16 -29.97 28.31 9.00
N GLN A 17 -29.30 29.23 8.29
CA GLN A 17 -29.72 29.63 6.94
C GLN A 17 -29.54 28.49 5.94
N GLU A 18 -28.38 27.81 5.96
CA GLU A 18 -28.10 26.69 5.06
C GLU A 18 -28.98 25.48 5.36
N TRP A 19 -29.29 25.24 6.64
CA TRP A 19 -30.24 24.19 7.03
C TRP A 19 -31.65 24.51 6.53
N ALA A 20 -32.12 25.75 6.68
CA ALA A 20 -33.45 26.15 6.20
C ALA A 20 -33.54 26.07 4.68
N ASP A 21 -32.46 26.40 3.96
CA ASP A 21 -32.42 26.31 2.48
C ASP A 21 -32.41 24.86 1.99
N ALA A 22 -31.95 23.92 2.79
CA ALA A 22 -31.95 22.48 2.49
C ALA A 22 -33.34 21.84 2.65
N GLN A 23 -34.28 22.52 3.32
CA GLN A 23 -35.62 21.96 3.51
C GLN A 23 -36.44 22.06 2.20
N ASP A 24 -37.07 20.96 1.80
CA ASP A 24 -37.96 20.96 0.64
C ASP A 24 -39.27 21.70 0.98
N PRO A 25 -39.55 22.86 0.35
CA PRO A 25 -40.82 23.57 0.59
C PRO A 25 -42.04 22.80 0.07
N GLY A 26 -41.85 21.80 -0.80
CA GLY A 26 -42.89 20.95 -1.37
C GLY A 26 -43.15 19.66 -0.58
N ALA A 27 -42.33 19.34 0.44
CA ALA A 27 -42.51 18.12 1.23
C ALA A 27 -43.90 18.06 1.88
N PRO A 28 -44.57 16.88 1.87
CA PRO A 28 -45.88 16.72 2.52
C PRO A 28 -45.82 17.08 4.00
N ALA A 29 -46.88 17.68 4.52
CA ALA A 29 -46.95 18.06 5.94
C ALA A 29 -46.74 16.86 6.89
N SER A 30 -46.98 15.63 6.43
CA SER A 30 -46.73 14.39 7.15
C SER A 30 -45.23 14.06 7.30
N GLU A 31 -44.38 14.62 6.47
CA GLU A 31 -42.91 14.42 6.51
C GLU A 31 -42.18 15.53 7.27
N ARG A 32 -42.88 16.65 7.52
CA ARG A 32 -42.33 17.75 8.32
C ARG A 32 -42.68 17.54 9.79
N HIS A 33 -41.67 17.54 10.63
CA HIS A 33 -41.88 17.56 12.06
C HIS A 33 -42.50 18.93 12.46
N VAL A 34 -43.58 18.93 13.26
CA VAL A 34 -44.24 20.17 13.76
C VAL A 34 -43.22 21.11 14.44
N ARG A 35 -42.19 20.55 15.06
CA ARG A 35 -41.11 21.32 15.71
C ARG A 35 -40.23 22.12 14.75
N ASP A 36 -40.24 21.80 13.45
CA ASP A 36 -39.36 22.41 12.45
C ASP A 36 -40.05 23.62 11.73
N GLU A 37 -41.33 23.82 11.95
CA GLU A 37 -42.06 24.95 11.34
C GLU A 37 -41.46 26.29 11.73
N GLU A 38 -41.13 26.50 13.00
CA GLU A 38 -40.53 27.73 13.51
C GLU A 38 -39.11 27.95 12.98
N PRO A 39 -38.16 26.98 13.09
CA PRO A 39 -36.82 27.11 12.50
C PRO A 39 -36.81 27.38 11.01
N VAL A 40 -37.68 26.76 10.22
CA VAL A 40 -37.80 27.02 8.77
C VAL A 40 -38.29 28.46 8.53
N ARG A 41 -39.30 28.89 9.27
CA ARG A 41 -39.89 30.23 9.13
C ARG A 41 -38.93 31.33 9.59
N THR A 42 -38.27 31.14 10.70
CA THR A 42 -37.35 32.13 11.30
C THR A 42 -35.93 32.06 10.75
N ARG A 43 -35.59 30.96 10.06
CA ARG A 43 -34.24 30.63 9.60
C ARG A 43 -33.23 30.65 10.75
N TRP A 44 -33.68 30.15 11.93
CA TRP A 44 -32.89 30.09 13.16
C TRP A 44 -33.15 28.79 13.90
N LEU A 45 -32.08 27.98 14.10
CA LEU A 45 -32.13 26.70 14.80
C LEU A 45 -31.99 26.84 16.32
N GLY A 46 -31.48 27.97 16.79
CA GLY A 46 -31.24 28.22 18.21
C GLY A 46 -32.49 28.66 18.97
N PHE A 47 -32.27 28.98 20.21
CA PHE A 47 -33.21 29.50 21.18
C PHE A 47 -32.79 30.93 21.60
N PRO A 48 -33.62 31.67 22.36
CA PRO A 48 -33.19 32.92 22.97
C PRO A 48 -31.92 32.71 23.83
N PRO A 49 -30.97 33.65 23.83
CA PRO A 49 -29.76 33.57 24.63
C PRO A 49 -30.04 33.35 26.11
N ALA A 50 -29.22 32.50 26.78
CA ALA A 50 -29.25 32.42 28.23
C ALA A 50 -28.65 33.69 28.86
N SER A 51 -29.30 34.19 29.92
CA SER A 51 -28.71 35.28 30.70
C SER A 51 -27.53 34.76 31.55
N GLU A 52 -26.67 35.66 31.97
CA GLU A 52 -25.51 35.31 32.81
C GLU A 52 -25.96 34.66 34.14
N GLU A 53 -27.10 35.13 34.69
CA GLU A 53 -27.66 34.56 35.91
C GLU A 53 -28.12 33.11 35.70
N ARG A 54 -28.69 32.78 34.54
CA ARG A 54 -29.09 31.39 34.21
C ARG A 54 -27.90 30.49 34.04
N ILE A 55 -26.83 30.98 33.41
CA ILE A 55 -25.58 30.24 33.24
C ILE A 55 -24.94 29.98 34.61
N GLN A 56 -24.88 30.99 35.49
CA GLN A 56 -24.33 30.84 36.84
C GLN A 56 -25.18 29.86 37.68
N ALA A 57 -26.51 29.93 37.60
CA ALA A 57 -27.40 28.99 38.29
C ALA A 57 -27.19 27.53 37.79
N LEU A 58 -26.89 27.34 36.48
CA LEU A 58 -26.49 26.04 35.95
C LEU A 58 -25.16 25.57 36.54
N GLU A 59 -24.12 26.43 36.56
CA GLU A 59 -22.83 26.12 37.14
C GLU A 59 -22.92 25.77 38.62
N GLU A 60 -23.74 26.49 39.39
CA GLU A 60 -24.03 26.18 40.80
C GLU A 60 -24.71 24.82 40.96
N ARG A 61 -25.71 24.52 40.11
CA ARG A 61 -26.45 23.25 40.13
C ARG A 61 -25.56 22.05 39.81
N LEU A 62 -24.60 22.22 38.91
CA LEU A 62 -23.68 21.17 38.49
C LEU A 62 -22.46 21.06 39.42
N GLY A 63 -22.14 22.11 40.19
CA GLY A 63 -20.94 22.19 41.01
C GLY A 63 -19.63 22.38 40.24
N HIS A 64 -19.72 22.78 38.99
CA HIS A 64 -18.60 23.01 38.08
C HIS A 64 -18.79 24.29 37.26
N ARG A 65 -17.69 25.00 37.00
CA ARG A 65 -17.70 26.07 36.00
C ARG A 65 -17.66 25.45 34.61
N LEU A 66 -18.57 25.85 33.73
CA LEU A 66 -18.64 25.33 32.37
C LEU A 66 -17.40 25.69 31.55
N PRO A 67 -17.02 24.83 30.57
CA PRO A 67 -15.91 25.12 29.66
C PRO A 67 -16.23 26.35 28.80
N PRO A 68 -15.20 27.13 28.41
CA PRO A 68 -15.37 28.40 27.71
C PRO A 68 -16.24 28.32 26.45
N SER A 69 -16.05 27.31 25.62
CA SER A 69 -16.81 27.16 24.36
C SER A 69 -18.31 26.91 24.60
N TYR A 70 -18.67 26.04 25.53
CA TYR A 70 -20.08 25.76 25.83
C TYR A 70 -20.74 26.94 26.55
N ARG A 71 -20.03 27.60 27.47
CA ARG A 71 -20.52 28.77 28.18
C ARG A 71 -20.81 29.95 27.24
N THR A 72 -19.91 30.22 26.29
CA THR A 72 -20.11 31.29 25.29
C THR A 72 -21.21 30.91 24.29
N PHE A 73 -21.35 29.64 23.93
CA PHE A 73 -22.47 29.16 23.11
C PHE A 73 -23.83 29.44 23.80
N LEU A 74 -24.00 29.08 25.08
CA LEU A 74 -25.25 29.33 25.82
C LEU A 74 -25.61 30.82 25.89
N ALA A 75 -24.62 31.71 25.93
CA ALA A 75 -24.83 33.16 25.88
C ALA A 75 -25.33 33.66 24.50
N VAL A 76 -25.23 32.84 23.44
CA VAL A 76 -25.77 33.12 22.09
C VAL A 76 -27.07 32.35 21.83
N SER A 77 -27.12 31.08 22.28
CA SER A 77 -28.29 30.20 22.12
C SER A 77 -28.43 29.24 23.28
N ASP A 78 -29.55 29.28 23.99
CA ASP A 78 -29.85 28.41 25.13
C ASP A 78 -30.37 27.03 24.68
N GLY A 79 -29.53 26.29 23.96
CA GLY A 79 -29.82 25.03 23.29
C GLY A 79 -29.76 25.15 21.78
N TRP A 80 -29.83 24.03 21.07
CA TRP A 80 -29.70 23.98 19.61
C TRP A 80 -30.50 22.84 18.99
N ARG A 81 -31.21 23.11 17.88
CA ARG A 81 -31.92 22.09 17.09
C ARG A 81 -31.03 21.58 15.97
N HIS A 82 -31.16 20.31 15.61
CA HIS A 82 -30.48 19.67 14.50
C HIS A 82 -28.94 19.84 14.51
N ALA A 83 -28.31 19.40 15.61
CA ALA A 83 -26.86 19.29 15.69
C ALA A 83 -26.39 18.04 14.95
N GLY A 84 -26.19 18.15 13.64
CA GLY A 84 -25.94 17.03 12.74
C GLY A 84 -27.22 16.30 12.31
N GLY A 85 -27.08 15.04 11.89
CA GLY A 85 -28.20 14.23 11.39
C GLY A 85 -28.96 13.46 12.47
N PHE A 86 -28.31 13.18 13.59
CA PHE A 86 -28.79 12.23 14.59
C PHE A 86 -29.04 12.84 15.98
N VAL A 87 -28.71 14.11 16.19
CA VAL A 87 -28.99 14.87 17.42
C VAL A 87 -29.98 15.97 17.10
N TRP A 88 -31.25 15.75 17.45
CA TRP A 88 -32.32 16.66 17.05
C TRP A 88 -32.48 17.85 17.99
N LEU A 89 -32.07 17.69 19.27
CA LEU A 89 -32.12 18.76 20.26
C LEU A 89 -30.96 18.66 21.25
N LEU A 90 -30.11 19.69 21.27
CA LEU A 90 -29.07 19.88 22.30
C LEU A 90 -29.60 20.71 23.47
N ALA A 91 -29.11 20.38 24.64
CA ALA A 91 -29.50 20.96 25.93
C ALA A 91 -29.13 22.45 26.05
N GLY A 92 -30.06 23.18 26.60
CA GLY A 92 -29.85 24.51 27.18
C GLY A 92 -29.69 24.45 28.70
N THR A 93 -29.63 25.63 29.35
CA THR A 93 -29.38 25.77 30.78
C THR A 93 -30.34 24.96 31.68
N ASP A 94 -31.59 24.79 31.26
CA ASP A 94 -32.60 24.09 32.06
C ASP A 94 -32.57 22.56 31.87
N THR A 95 -31.98 22.06 30.81
CA THR A 95 -32.07 20.65 30.38
C THR A 95 -30.77 19.88 30.50
N VAL A 96 -29.59 20.56 30.65
CA VAL A 96 -28.33 19.88 30.96
C VAL A 96 -28.46 19.09 32.26
N ARG A 97 -28.03 17.84 32.21
CA ARG A 97 -28.07 16.94 33.39
C ARG A 97 -26.80 16.08 33.45
N ARG A 98 -26.54 15.46 34.61
CA ARG A 98 -25.55 14.39 34.67
C ARG A 98 -26.04 13.20 33.87
N HIS A 99 -25.13 12.55 33.20
CA HIS A 99 -25.45 11.31 32.47
C HIS A 99 -25.81 10.21 33.47
N GLU A 100 -26.86 9.45 33.15
CA GLU A 100 -27.25 8.23 33.86
C GLU A 100 -27.01 7.05 32.90
N ASP A 101 -26.04 6.22 33.18
CA ASP A 101 -25.68 5.07 32.31
C ASP A 101 -26.69 3.92 32.49
N ALA A 102 -27.94 4.15 32.09
CA ALA A 102 -28.99 3.16 32.14
C ALA A 102 -28.76 1.95 31.21
N ALA A 103 -27.89 2.09 30.23
CA ALA A 103 -27.55 1.04 29.25
C ALA A 103 -26.36 0.18 29.69
N GLY A 104 -25.65 0.52 30.77
CA GLY A 104 -24.46 -0.20 31.24
C GLY A 104 -23.26 -0.06 30.31
N LEU A 105 -23.13 1.07 29.60
CA LEU A 105 -22.05 1.29 28.62
C LEU A 105 -20.68 1.41 29.30
N ALA A 106 -20.65 1.84 30.56
CA ALA A 106 -19.43 1.88 31.38
C ALA A 106 -18.81 0.47 31.59
N GLU A 107 -19.63 -0.58 31.59
CA GLU A 107 -19.15 -1.97 31.67
C GLU A 107 -18.67 -2.50 30.30
N TYR A 108 -19.07 -1.84 29.22
CA TYR A 108 -18.79 -2.28 27.84
C TYR A 108 -17.58 -1.57 27.23
N PHE A 109 -17.34 -0.31 27.57
CA PHE A 109 -16.25 0.53 27.07
C PHE A 109 -15.45 1.13 28.24
N PRO A 110 -14.12 1.02 28.22
CA PRO A 110 -13.19 0.43 27.25
C PRO A 110 -12.84 -1.05 27.52
N GLY A 111 -13.54 -1.77 28.33
CA GLY A 111 -13.17 -3.08 28.84
C GLY A 111 -12.33 -3.00 30.14
N ASP A 112 -11.71 -4.11 30.54
CA ASP A 112 -10.87 -4.13 31.75
C ASP A 112 -9.62 -3.25 31.52
N LEU A 113 -9.47 -2.21 32.35
CA LEU A 113 -8.25 -1.41 32.41
C LEU A 113 -7.12 -2.27 33.01
N ASP A 114 -5.98 -2.28 32.36
CA ASP A 114 -4.77 -2.99 32.80
C ASP A 114 -3.56 -2.04 32.89
N ASP A 115 -2.40 -2.60 33.23
CA ASP A 115 -1.16 -1.82 33.39
C ASP A 115 -0.65 -1.21 32.07
N ASP A 116 -1.14 -1.69 30.91
CA ASP A 116 -0.78 -1.20 29.57
C ASP A 116 -1.81 -0.19 29.00
N SER A 117 -2.89 0.12 29.75
CA SER A 117 -3.94 1.05 29.32
C SER A 117 -3.41 2.47 29.16
N THR A 118 -3.81 3.12 28.09
CA THR A 118 -3.41 4.50 27.80
C THR A 118 -4.15 5.52 28.67
N PRO A 119 -3.64 6.76 28.82
CA PRO A 119 -4.38 7.83 29.50
C PRO A 119 -5.76 8.08 28.88
N GLU A 120 -5.89 7.93 27.55
CA GLU A 120 -7.15 8.04 26.83
C GLU A 120 -8.13 6.96 27.22
N ASP A 121 -7.69 5.71 27.43
CA ASP A 121 -8.54 4.60 27.87
C ASP A 121 -9.08 4.87 29.28
N VAL A 122 -8.25 5.40 30.17
CA VAL A 122 -8.65 5.78 31.53
C VAL A 122 -9.69 6.91 31.54
N LEU A 123 -9.51 7.92 30.67
CA LEU A 123 -10.46 9.02 30.52
C LEU A 123 -11.80 8.51 29.99
N LEU A 124 -11.78 7.66 28.95
CA LEU A 124 -12.98 7.06 28.37
C LEU A 124 -13.74 6.19 29.37
N ALA A 125 -13.04 5.36 30.15
CA ALA A 125 -13.66 4.52 31.17
C ALA A 125 -14.42 5.33 32.23
N GLY A 126 -13.81 6.42 32.70
CA GLY A 126 -14.43 7.27 33.73
C GLY A 126 -15.48 8.24 33.20
N MET A 127 -15.58 8.45 31.90
CA MET A 127 -16.46 9.43 31.27
C MET A 127 -17.95 9.13 31.54
N TRP A 128 -18.37 7.88 31.44
CA TRP A 128 -19.77 7.47 31.55
C TRP A 128 -20.41 7.85 32.89
N GLU A 129 -19.66 7.83 33.99
CA GLU A 129 -20.16 8.13 35.33
C GLU A 129 -20.18 9.63 35.65
N ARG A 130 -19.32 10.44 34.99
CA ARG A 130 -19.10 11.85 35.40
C ARG A 130 -19.59 12.87 34.39
N ALA A 131 -19.80 12.48 33.13
CA ALA A 131 -20.13 13.40 32.04
C ALA A 131 -21.52 14.06 32.23
N LEU A 132 -21.66 15.21 31.59
CA LEU A 132 -22.94 15.90 31.41
C LEU A 132 -23.56 15.47 30.08
N GLN A 133 -24.81 15.05 30.12
CA GLN A 133 -25.56 14.70 28.91
C GLN A 133 -26.15 15.96 28.27
N LEU A 134 -25.80 16.18 27.01
CA LEU A 134 -26.25 17.32 26.23
C LEU A 134 -27.33 16.98 25.18
N ASP A 135 -27.47 15.71 24.79
CA ASP A 135 -28.58 15.28 23.92
C ASP A 135 -29.89 15.26 24.72
N VAL A 136 -30.87 16.01 24.27
CA VAL A 136 -32.25 16.01 24.80
C VAL A 136 -33.12 15.10 23.97
N GLU A 137 -32.97 15.19 22.64
CA GLU A 137 -33.62 14.31 21.66
C GLU A 137 -32.59 13.90 20.61
N SER A 138 -32.45 12.58 20.40
CA SER A 138 -31.49 12.01 19.45
C SER A 138 -31.97 10.67 18.90
N ASP A 139 -31.32 10.18 17.85
CA ASP A 139 -31.52 8.82 17.32
C ASP A 139 -30.55 7.83 18.00
N ALA A 140 -30.86 7.47 19.27
CA ALA A 140 -30.03 6.59 20.09
C ALA A 140 -28.55 7.04 20.14
N ALA A 141 -28.31 8.34 20.05
CA ALA A 141 -27.00 8.96 20.16
C ALA A 141 -26.86 9.70 21.50
N TYR A 142 -25.69 9.62 22.09
CA TYR A 142 -25.30 10.32 23.31
C TYR A 142 -24.31 11.42 22.98
N VAL A 143 -24.47 12.60 23.56
CA VAL A 143 -23.52 13.72 23.52
C VAL A 143 -23.11 14.02 24.95
N LEU A 144 -21.90 13.65 25.32
CA LEU A 144 -21.42 13.64 26.69
C LEU A 144 -20.26 14.62 26.86
N LEU A 145 -20.47 15.70 27.62
CA LEU A 145 -19.47 16.71 27.94
C LEU A 145 -18.79 16.34 29.25
N ASP A 146 -17.48 16.05 29.21
CA ASP A 146 -16.77 15.42 30.33
C ASP A 146 -15.94 16.40 31.17
N PRO A 147 -16.36 16.72 32.42
CA PRO A 147 -15.60 17.58 33.31
C PRO A 147 -14.29 16.95 33.82
N GLY A 148 -14.03 15.68 33.55
CA GLY A 148 -12.79 14.99 33.90
C GLY A 148 -11.75 14.96 32.80
N ASP A 149 -12.11 15.31 31.58
CA ASP A 149 -11.22 15.42 30.41
C ASP A 149 -11.09 16.88 29.99
N VAL A 150 -10.16 17.58 30.64
CA VAL A 150 -9.99 19.05 30.55
C VAL A 150 -8.62 19.37 29.99
N ASP A 151 -8.55 20.23 28.99
CA ASP A 151 -7.30 20.73 28.44
C ASP A 151 -6.72 21.91 29.21
N ASP A 152 -5.51 22.37 28.80
CA ASP A 152 -4.82 23.52 29.41
C ASP A 152 -5.57 24.85 29.28
N ALA A 153 -6.52 24.95 28.32
CA ALA A 153 -7.36 26.13 28.12
C ALA A 153 -8.64 26.08 28.95
N GLY A 154 -8.88 25.00 29.67
CA GLY A 154 -10.08 24.76 30.45
C GLY A 154 -11.28 24.29 29.61
N GLU A 155 -11.05 23.88 28.36
CA GLU A 155 -12.05 23.22 27.52
C GLU A 155 -12.25 21.79 27.99
N TRP A 156 -13.49 21.31 27.91
CA TRP A 156 -13.85 19.93 28.23
C TRP A 156 -14.09 19.15 26.95
N ALA A 157 -13.60 17.94 26.90
CA ALA A 157 -13.88 17.05 25.78
C ALA A 157 -15.37 16.71 25.69
N VAL A 158 -15.85 16.56 24.47
CA VAL A 158 -17.18 16.02 24.16
C VAL A 158 -17.01 14.64 23.56
N TYR A 159 -17.74 13.68 24.08
CA TYR A 159 -17.80 12.34 23.53
C TYR A 159 -19.16 12.13 22.85
N TRP A 160 -19.11 11.72 21.59
CA TRP A 160 -20.30 11.33 20.82
C TRP A 160 -20.33 9.80 20.66
N TYR A 161 -21.45 9.19 20.98
CA TYR A 161 -21.63 7.75 20.83
C TYR A 161 -23.03 7.45 20.31
N ALA A 162 -23.15 6.54 19.33
CA ALA A 162 -24.43 6.02 18.88
C ALA A 162 -24.40 4.48 18.90
N SER A 163 -25.41 3.87 19.51
CA SER A 163 -25.46 2.41 19.72
C SER A 163 -25.47 1.60 18.43
N TRP A 164 -25.92 2.18 17.32
CA TRP A 164 -25.95 1.57 15.98
C TRP A 164 -24.64 1.77 15.18
N HIS A 165 -23.71 2.59 15.65
CA HIS A 165 -22.48 2.93 14.90
C HIS A 165 -21.35 1.90 15.03
N ALA A 166 -21.47 0.91 15.92
CA ALA A 166 -20.50 -0.18 16.13
C ALA A 166 -19.03 0.27 16.31
N SER A 167 -18.81 1.51 16.80
CA SER A 167 -17.50 2.10 17.07
C SER A 167 -17.46 2.61 18.51
N PRO A 168 -16.26 2.69 19.12
CA PRO A 168 -16.09 3.38 20.41
C PRO A 168 -16.58 4.83 20.35
N PRO A 169 -16.87 5.47 21.49
CA PRO A 169 -17.20 6.89 21.55
C PRO A 169 -16.14 7.76 20.85
N GLU A 170 -16.60 8.65 20.00
CA GLU A 170 -15.74 9.61 19.29
C GLU A 170 -15.49 10.83 20.20
N ARG A 171 -14.20 11.17 20.38
CA ARG A 171 -13.77 12.26 21.25
C ARG A 171 -13.49 13.53 20.47
N TYR A 172 -14.13 14.63 20.85
CA TYR A 172 -13.86 15.98 20.38
C TYR A 172 -13.19 16.79 21.48
N ALA A 173 -12.17 17.57 21.14
CA ALA A 173 -11.36 18.30 22.12
C ALA A 173 -12.14 19.40 22.89
N SER A 174 -13.26 19.87 22.34
CA SER A 174 -14.11 20.90 22.96
C SER A 174 -15.53 20.84 22.40
N PHE A 175 -16.46 21.55 23.03
CA PHE A 175 -17.80 21.72 22.48
C PHE A 175 -17.79 22.45 21.13
N GLY A 176 -16.86 23.40 20.93
CA GLY A 176 -16.68 24.06 19.64
C GLY A 176 -16.29 23.08 18.52
N ALA A 177 -15.33 22.19 18.80
CA ALA A 177 -14.89 21.17 17.85
C ALA A 177 -16.04 20.18 17.52
N PHE A 178 -16.84 19.81 18.52
CA PHE A 178 -18.03 18.97 18.33
C PHE A 178 -19.05 19.67 17.38
N MET A 179 -19.38 20.93 17.63
CA MET A 179 -20.34 21.67 16.79
C MET A 179 -19.85 21.84 15.35
N GLU A 180 -18.55 22.05 15.15
CA GLU A 180 -17.95 22.01 13.81
C GLU A 180 -18.11 20.65 13.12
N ALA A 181 -17.88 19.57 13.84
CA ALA A 181 -18.04 18.22 13.30
C ALA A 181 -19.50 17.94 12.91
N MET A 182 -20.45 18.34 13.74
CA MET A 182 -21.88 18.22 13.44
C MET A 182 -22.33 19.07 12.24
N TYR A 183 -21.74 20.24 12.07
CA TYR A 183 -21.97 21.06 10.87
C TYR A 183 -21.42 20.41 9.59
N ARG A 184 -20.24 19.76 9.66
CA ARG A 184 -19.70 18.94 8.56
C ARG A 184 -20.60 17.77 8.25
N GLU A 185 -21.07 17.06 9.29
CA GLU A 185 -22.00 15.93 9.15
C GLU A 185 -23.29 16.35 8.45
N PHE A 186 -23.90 17.48 8.83
CA PHE A 186 -25.06 18.05 8.15
C PHE A 186 -24.82 18.19 6.64
N HIS A 187 -23.69 18.80 6.23
CA HIS A 187 -23.34 18.95 4.82
C HIS A 187 -23.14 17.60 4.12
N SER A 188 -22.44 16.67 4.76
CA SER A 188 -22.17 15.33 4.23
C SER A 188 -23.46 14.54 3.97
N LEU A 189 -24.40 14.59 4.90
CA LEU A 189 -25.70 13.95 4.77
C LEU A 189 -26.54 14.58 3.65
N GLN A 190 -26.57 15.91 3.56
CA GLN A 190 -27.28 16.60 2.47
C GLN A 190 -26.68 16.25 1.08
N ALA A 191 -25.35 16.15 0.98
CA ALA A 191 -24.69 15.70 -0.25
C ALA A 191 -25.09 14.27 -0.64
N SER A 192 -25.20 13.37 0.35
CA SER A 192 -25.60 11.97 0.14
C SER A 192 -27.08 11.85 -0.28
N CYS A 193 -27.96 12.64 0.28
CA CYS A 193 -29.39 12.66 -0.09
C CYS A 193 -29.62 13.23 -1.48
N SER A 194 -28.81 14.21 -1.91
CA SER A 194 -28.92 14.86 -3.22
C SER A 194 -28.45 14.00 -4.40
N GLY A 195 -27.73 12.90 -4.15
CA GLY A 195 -27.27 11.94 -5.18
C GLY A 195 -28.39 11.14 -5.87
N GLY A 196 -29.65 11.30 -5.43
CA GLY A 196 -30.86 10.79 -6.09
C GLY A 196 -31.42 11.79 -7.12
N ALA A 197 -32.69 11.66 -7.49
CA ALA A 197 -33.38 12.51 -8.47
C ALA A 197 -33.65 13.95 -7.99
N GLY A 198 -33.08 14.40 -6.87
CA GLY A 198 -33.25 15.72 -6.27
C GLY A 198 -32.29 16.80 -6.80
N ALA A 199 -32.58 18.07 -6.50
CA ALA A 199 -31.69 19.18 -6.83
C ALA A 199 -30.39 19.08 -6.00
N GLU A 200 -29.24 19.37 -6.62
CA GLU A 200 -27.97 19.41 -5.93
C GLU A 200 -28.00 20.42 -4.76
N PHE A 201 -27.52 20.00 -3.59
CA PHE A 201 -27.38 20.87 -2.42
C PHE A 201 -26.23 21.86 -2.61
N VAL A 202 -26.54 23.08 -3.03
CA VAL A 202 -25.56 24.13 -3.36
C VAL A 202 -25.77 25.36 -2.53
N ASN A 203 -24.78 25.77 -1.75
CA ASN A 203 -24.78 26.99 -0.94
C ASN A 203 -23.41 27.70 -1.00
N ALA A 204 -23.19 28.72 -0.18
CA ALA A 204 -21.92 29.44 -0.15
C ALA A 204 -20.76 28.54 0.32
N THR A 205 -20.98 27.72 1.33
CA THR A 205 -20.00 26.78 1.91
C THR A 205 -19.60 25.71 0.89
N THR A 206 -20.57 25.06 0.23
CA THR A 206 -20.27 24.02 -0.78
C THR A 206 -19.50 24.60 -1.97
N ARG A 207 -19.87 25.80 -2.45
CA ARG A 207 -19.12 26.48 -3.55
C ARG A 207 -17.69 26.82 -3.15
N ALA A 208 -17.47 27.28 -1.92
CA ALA A 208 -16.12 27.58 -1.43
C ALA A 208 -15.27 26.30 -1.34
N LEU A 209 -15.86 25.19 -0.86
CA LEU A 209 -15.21 23.89 -0.78
C LEU A 209 -14.90 23.32 -2.18
N ASP A 210 -15.81 23.43 -3.14
CA ASP A 210 -15.54 23.00 -4.52
C ASP A 210 -14.41 23.80 -5.17
N ALA A 211 -14.33 25.10 -4.91
CA ALA A 211 -13.17 25.91 -5.31
C ALA A 211 -11.88 25.48 -4.62
N SER A 212 -11.97 25.09 -3.34
CA SER A 212 -10.83 24.51 -2.60
C SER A 212 -10.38 23.16 -3.18
N VAL A 213 -11.31 22.28 -3.58
CA VAL A 213 -11.01 21.01 -4.26
C VAL A 213 -10.26 21.27 -5.57
N GLU A 214 -10.69 22.24 -6.38
CA GLU A 214 -9.97 22.58 -7.62
C GLU A 214 -8.57 23.17 -7.34
N THR A 215 -8.43 23.98 -6.30
CA THR A 215 -7.13 24.49 -5.84
C THR A 215 -6.22 23.34 -5.40
N ALA A 216 -6.75 22.40 -4.61
CA ALA A 216 -6.03 21.21 -4.15
C ALA A 216 -5.58 20.32 -5.34
N ARG A 217 -6.42 20.19 -6.38
CA ARG A 217 -6.06 19.50 -7.61
C ARG A 217 -4.83 20.14 -8.28
N LEU A 218 -4.80 21.46 -8.42
CA LEU A 218 -3.68 22.19 -8.99
C LEU A 218 -2.42 22.11 -8.09
N ASP A 219 -2.59 22.15 -6.77
CA ASP A 219 -1.51 21.94 -5.82
C ASP A 219 -0.89 20.55 -5.97
N ALA A 220 -1.70 19.50 -6.06
CA ALA A 220 -1.24 18.14 -6.29
C ALA A 220 -0.47 18.00 -7.61
N LEU A 221 -0.97 18.58 -8.71
CA LEU A 221 -0.29 18.58 -10.00
C LEU A 221 1.04 19.37 -9.99
N SER A 222 1.15 20.38 -9.12
CA SER A 222 2.38 21.17 -8.92
C SER A 222 3.39 20.51 -7.97
N GLY A 223 3.09 19.30 -7.44
CA GLY A 223 3.95 18.60 -6.50
C GLY A 223 3.68 18.86 -5.02
N ARG A 224 2.72 19.71 -4.68
CA ARG A 224 2.33 20.03 -3.28
C ARG A 224 1.25 19.09 -2.76
N TYR A 225 1.46 17.80 -2.91
CA TYR A 225 0.44 16.76 -2.64
C TYR A 225 0.01 16.69 -1.16
N GLU A 226 0.87 17.02 -0.20
CA GLU A 226 0.53 17.00 1.23
C GLU A 226 -0.51 18.08 1.55
N ARG A 227 -0.28 19.31 1.05
CA ARG A 227 -1.24 20.40 1.18
C ARG A 227 -2.55 20.06 0.47
N ALA A 228 -2.47 19.49 -0.74
CA ALA A 228 -3.64 19.03 -1.48
C ALA A 228 -4.44 17.99 -0.69
N SER A 229 -3.76 16.99 -0.11
CA SER A 229 -4.39 15.95 0.70
C SER A 229 -5.13 16.50 1.91
N ALA A 230 -4.56 17.51 2.60
CA ALA A 230 -5.20 18.17 3.73
C ALA A 230 -6.48 18.92 3.31
N SER A 231 -6.41 19.71 2.22
CA SER A 231 -7.58 20.43 1.69
C SER A 231 -8.67 19.48 1.18
N LEU A 232 -8.29 18.36 0.56
CA LEU A 232 -9.23 17.32 0.12
C LEU A 232 -9.87 16.61 1.31
N ALA A 233 -9.12 16.38 2.41
CA ALA A 233 -9.68 15.78 3.62
C ALA A 233 -10.77 16.65 4.25
N GLU A 234 -10.57 17.97 4.27
CA GLU A 234 -11.58 18.90 4.73
C GLU A 234 -12.83 18.86 3.82
N ALA A 235 -12.65 18.88 2.51
CA ALA A 235 -13.77 18.80 1.57
C ALA A 235 -14.54 17.45 1.68
N ILE A 236 -13.86 16.35 1.96
CA ILE A 236 -14.46 15.03 2.20
C ILE A 236 -15.36 15.07 3.43
N ALA A 237 -14.93 15.73 4.50
CA ALA A 237 -15.72 15.87 5.72
C ALA A 237 -17.08 16.57 5.49
N TYR A 238 -17.16 17.43 4.46
CA TYR A 238 -18.39 18.06 3.99
C TYR A 238 -19.10 17.29 2.86
N GLY A 239 -18.71 16.06 2.57
CA GLY A 239 -19.34 15.23 1.53
C GLY A 239 -19.12 15.73 0.11
N ARG A 240 -18.05 16.48 -0.20
CA ARG A 240 -17.84 16.96 -1.58
C ARG A 240 -17.45 15.81 -2.50
N PRO A 241 -18.20 15.59 -3.60
CA PRO A 241 -18.16 14.33 -4.36
C PRO A 241 -16.81 14.05 -5.03
N ARG A 242 -16.09 15.09 -5.51
CA ARG A 242 -14.80 14.95 -6.20
C ARG A 242 -13.62 14.67 -5.26
N ALA A 243 -13.73 15.09 -4.00
CA ALA A 243 -12.61 15.16 -3.08
C ALA A 243 -12.06 13.76 -2.75
N THR A 244 -12.92 12.77 -2.53
CA THR A 244 -12.51 11.39 -2.20
C THR A 244 -11.72 10.76 -3.34
N GLY A 245 -12.22 10.79 -4.57
CA GLY A 245 -11.56 10.20 -5.73
C GLY A 245 -10.19 10.82 -6.02
N LEU A 246 -10.04 12.13 -5.79
CA LEU A 246 -8.76 12.83 -5.93
C LEU A 246 -7.78 12.45 -4.80
N ARG A 247 -8.24 12.42 -3.55
CA ARG A 247 -7.41 12.05 -2.41
C ARG A 247 -6.97 10.59 -2.45
N ASP A 248 -7.83 9.70 -2.89
CA ASP A 248 -7.54 8.27 -3.00
C ASP A 248 -6.39 7.98 -3.95
N GLN A 249 -6.20 8.79 -5.02
CA GLN A 249 -5.04 8.67 -5.90
C GLN A 249 -3.73 8.97 -5.16
N ILE A 250 -3.73 10.00 -4.31
CA ILE A 250 -2.57 10.34 -3.47
C ILE A 250 -2.29 9.19 -2.50
N ARG A 251 -3.29 8.74 -1.76
CA ARG A 251 -3.19 7.65 -0.78
C ARG A 251 -2.69 6.36 -1.41
N ARG A 252 -3.20 6.02 -2.59
CA ARG A 252 -2.79 4.83 -3.32
C ARG A 252 -1.29 4.82 -3.64
N LEU A 253 -0.76 5.95 -4.11
CA LEU A 253 0.66 6.10 -4.43
C LEU A 253 1.55 6.14 -3.18
N LEU A 254 1.02 6.57 -2.04
CA LEU A 254 1.71 6.50 -0.75
C LEU A 254 1.73 5.08 -0.15
N GLY A 255 1.09 4.10 -0.80
CA GLY A 255 1.03 2.72 -0.34
C GLY A 255 -0.14 2.43 0.59
N GLU A 256 -1.03 3.40 0.81
CA GLU A 256 -2.27 3.19 1.55
C GLU A 256 -3.29 2.52 0.63
N THR A 257 -3.55 1.25 0.82
CA THR A 257 -4.47 0.47 -0.03
C THR A 257 -5.79 0.16 0.66
N TYR A 258 -5.79 0.16 1.97
CA TYR A 258 -6.99 -0.03 2.77
C TYR A 258 -7.89 1.21 2.69
N MET A 259 -9.20 1.01 2.42
CA MET A 259 -10.18 2.09 2.27
C MET A 259 -9.91 3.07 1.10
N VAL A 260 -9.23 2.62 0.04
CA VAL A 260 -9.07 3.36 -1.22
C VAL A 260 -9.98 2.74 -2.27
N TYR A 261 -10.99 3.47 -2.72
CA TYR A 261 -12.07 2.91 -3.55
C TYR A 261 -12.36 3.67 -4.85
N PHE A 262 -11.83 4.86 -5.04
CA PHE A 262 -12.07 5.72 -6.22
C PHE A 262 -13.56 5.87 -6.57
N PRO A 263 -14.40 6.35 -5.64
CA PRO A 263 -15.84 6.44 -5.85
C PRO A 263 -16.17 7.27 -7.10
N GLY A 264 -17.10 6.75 -7.91
CA GLY A 264 -17.49 7.36 -9.19
C GLY A 264 -16.54 7.08 -10.36
N LEU A 265 -15.21 6.98 -10.12
CA LEU A 265 -14.23 6.85 -11.19
C LEU A 265 -14.19 5.44 -11.81
N THR A 266 -14.55 4.42 -11.06
CA THR A 266 -14.58 3.04 -11.54
C THR A 266 -15.78 2.72 -12.43
N ALA A 267 -16.83 3.54 -12.37
CA ALA A 267 -18.03 3.41 -13.20
C ALA A 267 -18.07 4.40 -14.37
N ASP A 268 -17.21 5.42 -14.38
CA ASP A 268 -17.10 6.39 -15.47
C ASP A 268 -16.28 5.80 -16.63
N PRO A 269 -16.82 5.71 -17.86
CA PRO A 269 -16.12 5.12 -19.00
C PRO A 269 -14.76 5.75 -19.30
N LEU A 270 -14.56 7.04 -18.99
CA LEU A 270 -13.29 7.74 -19.20
C LEU A 270 -12.20 7.25 -18.24
N TYR A 271 -12.56 6.99 -16.99
CA TYR A 271 -11.63 6.68 -15.90
C TYR A 271 -11.54 5.18 -15.57
N ALA A 272 -12.60 4.43 -15.78
CA ALA A 272 -12.70 3.01 -15.46
C ALA A 272 -11.51 2.17 -15.96
N PRO A 273 -10.98 2.36 -17.20
CA PRO A 273 -9.85 1.58 -17.69
C PRO A 273 -8.62 1.62 -16.79
N GLU A 274 -8.39 2.73 -16.10
CA GLU A 274 -7.27 2.89 -15.19
C GLU A 274 -7.63 2.52 -13.75
N PHE A 275 -8.69 3.12 -13.21
CA PHE A 275 -9.01 3.01 -11.79
C PHE A 275 -9.56 1.64 -11.39
N LEU A 276 -10.35 1.01 -12.26
CA LEU A 276 -10.82 -0.36 -12.04
C LEU A 276 -9.66 -1.37 -12.05
N ALA A 277 -8.69 -1.18 -12.97
CA ALA A 277 -7.51 -2.02 -13.02
C ALA A 277 -6.69 -1.95 -11.73
N VAL A 278 -6.55 -0.76 -11.14
CA VAL A 278 -5.82 -0.57 -9.86
C VAL A 278 -6.49 -1.33 -8.73
N LEU A 279 -7.82 -1.26 -8.61
CA LEU A 279 -8.56 -2.00 -7.58
C LEU A 279 -8.50 -3.51 -7.79
N ALA A 280 -8.66 -3.97 -9.03
CA ALA A 280 -8.55 -5.38 -9.37
C ALA A 280 -7.16 -5.95 -9.06
N ALA A 281 -6.09 -5.19 -9.35
CA ALA A 281 -4.73 -5.60 -9.02
C ALA A 281 -4.48 -5.70 -7.52
N GLU A 282 -5.16 -4.89 -6.72
CA GLU A 282 -5.13 -4.97 -5.26
C GLU A 282 -5.84 -6.22 -4.74
N ASP A 283 -7.04 -6.51 -5.26
CA ASP A 283 -7.79 -7.71 -4.90
C ASP A 283 -6.99 -8.98 -5.22
N VAL A 284 -6.35 -9.04 -6.39
CA VAL A 284 -5.45 -10.16 -6.76
C VAL A 284 -4.27 -10.30 -5.79
N ARG A 285 -3.64 -9.18 -5.38
CA ARG A 285 -2.51 -9.21 -4.43
C ARG A 285 -2.89 -9.74 -3.06
N HIS A 286 -4.09 -9.47 -2.60
CA HIS A 286 -4.59 -9.90 -1.30
C HIS A 286 -5.32 -11.24 -1.34
N HIS A 287 -5.25 -11.99 -2.45
CA HIS A 287 -5.96 -13.27 -2.65
C HIS A 287 -7.44 -13.21 -2.26
N ARG A 288 -8.08 -12.07 -2.55
CA ARG A 288 -9.51 -11.93 -2.34
C ARG A 288 -10.24 -12.65 -3.46
N ASP A 289 -10.85 -13.78 -3.10
CA ASP A 289 -11.71 -14.53 -4.01
C ASP A 289 -12.98 -13.72 -4.27
N GLY A 290 -13.15 -13.32 -5.50
CA GLY A 290 -14.37 -12.74 -5.99
C GLY A 290 -14.41 -11.24 -6.04
N PRO A 291 -15.33 -10.72 -6.81
CA PRO A 291 -15.29 -9.37 -7.32
C PRO A 291 -15.86 -8.37 -6.33
N SER A 292 -15.05 -7.84 -5.42
CA SER A 292 -15.40 -6.57 -4.78
C SER A 292 -15.60 -5.48 -5.84
N SER A 293 -14.94 -5.64 -7.00
CA SER A 293 -15.09 -4.81 -8.19
C SER A 293 -16.44 -5.00 -8.93
N ALA A 294 -16.98 -6.23 -9.03
CA ALA A 294 -18.28 -6.44 -9.70
C ALA A 294 -19.46 -5.83 -8.93
N HIS A 295 -19.36 -5.75 -7.59
CA HIS A 295 -20.38 -5.08 -6.78
C HIS A 295 -20.48 -3.57 -7.09
N ARG A 296 -19.37 -2.95 -7.48
CA ARG A 296 -19.26 -1.53 -7.77
C ARG A 296 -19.81 -1.13 -9.15
N LEU A 297 -19.99 -2.12 -10.02
CA LEU A 297 -20.50 -1.92 -11.38
C LEU A 297 -21.98 -2.29 -11.53
N ARG A 298 -22.69 -2.53 -10.42
CA ARG A 298 -24.09 -2.98 -10.45
C ARG A 298 -24.98 -2.01 -11.22
N ASP A 299 -24.72 -0.71 -11.11
CA ASP A 299 -25.51 0.35 -11.72
C ASP A 299 -24.89 0.92 -13.02
N ALA A 300 -23.78 0.31 -13.50
CA ALA A 300 -23.12 0.71 -14.73
C ALA A 300 -23.86 0.19 -15.97
N SER A 301 -23.67 0.85 -17.14
CA SER A 301 -24.20 0.39 -18.43
C SER A 301 -23.60 -0.94 -18.86
N ASP A 302 -24.27 -1.65 -19.78
CA ASP A 302 -23.76 -2.94 -20.30
C ASP A 302 -22.38 -2.78 -20.94
N GLU A 303 -22.15 -1.69 -21.70
CA GLU A 303 -20.85 -1.40 -22.32
C GLU A 303 -19.72 -1.24 -21.28
N VAL A 304 -20.01 -0.54 -20.18
CA VAL A 304 -19.02 -0.39 -19.08
C VAL A 304 -18.76 -1.72 -18.41
N ARG A 305 -19.79 -2.57 -18.25
CA ARG A 305 -19.61 -3.91 -17.66
C ARG A 305 -18.75 -4.83 -18.54
N GLU A 306 -19.00 -4.86 -19.85
CA GLU A 306 -18.20 -5.66 -20.79
C GLU A 306 -16.73 -5.21 -20.83
N ALA A 307 -16.49 -3.90 -20.90
CA ALA A 307 -15.14 -3.36 -20.84
C ALA A 307 -14.45 -3.67 -19.50
N ALA A 308 -15.18 -3.64 -18.41
CA ALA A 308 -14.70 -3.98 -17.08
C ALA A 308 -14.32 -5.46 -16.96
N ASP A 309 -15.12 -6.38 -17.49
CA ASP A 309 -14.82 -7.83 -17.48
C ASP A 309 -13.51 -8.12 -18.20
N GLU A 310 -13.24 -7.44 -19.32
CA GLU A 310 -11.96 -7.56 -20.03
C GLU A 310 -10.78 -7.06 -19.19
N ILE A 311 -10.92 -5.91 -18.52
CA ILE A 311 -9.88 -5.35 -17.63
C ILE A 311 -9.61 -6.31 -16.46
N LEU A 312 -10.68 -6.82 -15.81
CA LEU A 312 -10.58 -7.77 -14.70
C LEU A 312 -9.86 -9.04 -15.14
N ARG A 313 -10.19 -9.55 -16.33
CA ARG A 313 -9.52 -10.71 -16.91
C ARG A 313 -8.03 -10.45 -17.15
N GLN A 314 -7.68 -9.31 -17.78
CA GLN A 314 -6.28 -8.94 -18.04
C GLN A 314 -5.47 -8.80 -16.76
N VAL A 315 -6.05 -8.21 -15.72
CA VAL A 315 -5.39 -8.09 -14.41
C VAL A 315 -5.23 -9.47 -13.76
N GLY A 316 -6.27 -10.30 -13.76
CA GLY A 316 -6.22 -11.66 -13.23
C GLY A 316 -5.18 -12.54 -13.92
N ASP A 317 -5.09 -12.45 -15.26
CA ASP A 317 -4.12 -13.17 -16.06
C ASP A 317 -2.69 -12.57 -16.02
N GLY A 318 -2.52 -11.40 -15.38
CA GLY A 318 -1.24 -10.68 -15.34
C GLY A 318 -0.81 -10.13 -16.70
N THR A 319 -1.75 -9.88 -17.60
CA THR A 319 -1.52 -9.36 -18.96
C THR A 319 -1.91 -7.89 -19.12
N PHE A 320 -2.50 -7.27 -18.10
CA PHE A 320 -2.84 -5.85 -18.12
C PHE A 320 -1.61 -5.00 -18.42
N ARG A 321 -1.78 -3.98 -19.27
CA ARG A 321 -0.75 -3.01 -19.61
C ARG A 321 -1.29 -1.60 -19.41
N TYR A 322 -0.67 -0.86 -18.51
CA TYR A 322 -0.94 0.56 -18.41
C TYR A 322 -0.45 1.28 -19.66
N THR A 323 -1.27 2.12 -20.24
CA THR A 323 -0.93 2.95 -21.41
C THR A 323 -1.21 4.40 -21.10
N ALA A 324 -0.40 5.28 -21.67
CA ALA A 324 -0.59 6.73 -21.63
C ALA A 324 -0.24 7.32 -22.98
N GLU A 325 -0.78 8.50 -23.28
CA GLU A 325 -0.49 9.21 -24.52
C GLU A 325 0.84 9.98 -24.45
N GLY A 326 1.36 10.35 -25.62
CA GLY A 326 2.50 11.23 -25.77
C GLY A 326 3.83 10.67 -25.27
N PRO A 327 4.79 11.55 -24.93
CA PRO A 327 6.15 11.14 -24.53
C PRO A 327 6.17 10.26 -23.29
N PHE A 328 5.25 10.48 -22.33
CA PHE A 328 5.15 9.65 -21.15
C PHE A 328 4.74 8.21 -21.49
N GLY A 329 3.83 8.01 -22.46
CA GLY A 329 3.46 6.68 -22.93
C GLY A 329 4.65 5.93 -23.53
N GLY A 330 5.48 6.59 -24.32
CA GLY A 330 6.73 6.02 -24.84
C GLY A 330 7.69 5.61 -23.71
N ALA A 331 7.79 6.42 -22.66
CA ALA A 331 8.60 6.11 -21.49
C ALA A 331 8.05 4.90 -20.70
N VAL A 332 6.73 4.74 -20.61
CA VAL A 332 6.08 3.57 -19.98
C VAL A 332 6.46 2.29 -20.71
N GLU A 333 6.42 2.26 -22.06
CA GLU A 333 6.82 1.08 -22.84
C GLU A 333 8.31 0.77 -22.67
N ALA A 334 9.18 1.79 -22.72
CA ALA A 334 10.61 1.60 -22.51
C ALA A 334 10.93 1.10 -21.08
N ALA A 335 10.24 1.62 -20.08
CA ALA A 335 10.38 1.19 -18.67
C ALA A 335 9.91 -0.27 -18.49
N ARG A 336 8.81 -0.67 -19.14
CA ARG A 336 8.30 -2.04 -19.11
C ARG A 336 9.30 -3.02 -19.72
N GLU A 337 9.95 -2.64 -20.82
CA GLU A 337 10.99 -3.47 -21.44
C GLU A 337 12.21 -3.66 -20.53
N LEU A 338 12.61 -2.65 -19.76
CA LEU A 338 13.66 -2.79 -18.74
C LEU A 338 13.22 -3.64 -17.57
N ALA A 339 12.03 -3.38 -17.04
CA ALA A 339 11.50 -4.10 -15.86
C ALA A 339 11.35 -5.60 -16.13
N ARG A 340 10.93 -6.01 -17.34
CA ARG A 340 10.79 -7.44 -17.69
C ARG A 340 12.09 -8.23 -17.62
N TRP A 341 13.25 -7.55 -17.70
CA TRP A 341 14.57 -8.14 -17.59
C TRP A 341 15.27 -7.84 -16.26
N GLY A 342 14.56 -7.26 -15.30
CA GLY A 342 15.05 -7.02 -13.94
C GLY A 342 15.68 -5.64 -13.71
N ASP A 343 15.78 -4.79 -14.73
CA ASP A 343 16.38 -3.45 -14.59
C ASP A 343 15.38 -2.43 -14.00
N GLY A 344 14.83 -2.72 -12.82
CA GLY A 344 13.77 -1.93 -12.18
C GLY A 344 14.17 -0.48 -11.87
N ASP A 345 15.40 -0.25 -11.44
CA ASP A 345 15.88 1.09 -11.14
C ASP A 345 16.09 1.93 -12.42
N ALA A 346 16.55 1.31 -13.50
CA ALA A 346 16.63 1.98 -14.80
C ALA A 346 15.23 2.30 -15.35
N ALA A 347 14.28 1.37 -15.20
CA ALA A 347 12.88 1.58 -15.57
C ALA A 347 12.28 2.78 -14.82
N TRP A 348 12.51 2.86 -13.50
CA TRP A 348 12.05 3.98 -12.69
C TRP A 348 12.66 5.32 -13.14
N ARG A 349 13.97 5.36 -13.40
CA ARG A 349 14.64 6.58 -13.89
C ARG A 349 14.04 7.10 -15.19
N ILE A 350 13.63 6.22 -16.12
CA ILE A 350 12.96 6.62 -17.37
C ILE A 350 11.57 7.18 -17.07
N LEU A 351 10.76 6.51 -16.26
CA LEU A 351 9.43 6.98 -15.87
C LEU A 351 9.51 8.35 -15.21
N ARG A 352 10.38 8.49 -14.21
CA ARG A 352 10.60 9.74 -13.49
C ARG A 352 10.95 10.91 -14.42
N ALA A 353 11.90 10.68 -15.34
CA ALA A 353 12.32 11.72 -16.29
C ALA A 353 11.19 12.20 -17.21
N ALA A 354 10.22 11.33 -17.49
CA ALA A 354 9.08 11.63 -18.36
C ALA A 354 7.82 12.13 -17.60
N LEU A 355 7.79 12.06 -16.26
CA LEU A 355 6.63 12.50 -15.45
C LEU A 355 6.17 13.94 -15.74
N PRO A 356 7.04 14.94 -15.97
CA PRO A 356 6.61 16.29 -16.30
C PRO A 356 5.74 16.36 -17.58
N GLU A 357 5.93 15.41 -18.51
CA GLU A 357 5.18 15.33 -19.76
C GLU A 357 3.86 14.55 -19.65
N TRP A 358 3.63 13.89 -18.50
CA TRP A 358 2.36 13.21 -18.25
C TRP A 358 1.18 14.19 -18.26
N ARG A 359 0.05 13.75 -18.79
CA ARG A 359 -1.19 14.55 -18.85
C ARG A 359 -2.35 13.76 -18.24
N PRO A 360 -3.21 14.41 -17.43
CA PRO A 360 -4.43 13.79 -16.95
C PRO A 360 -5.41 13.52 -18.10
N ILE A 361 -6.14 12.42 -18.01
CA ILE A 361 -7.20 12.10 -18.99
C ILE A 361 -8.46 12.96 -18.79
N GLY A 362 -8.61 13.56 -17.60
CA GLY A 362 -9.72 14.45 -17.28
C GLY A 362 -9.50 15.16 -15.93
N PRO A 363 -10.51 15.96 -15.48
CA PRO A 363 -10.40 16.78 -14.28
C PRO A 363 -10.29 15.97 -12.98
N GLU A 364 -10.73 14.71 -12.98
CA GLU A 364 -10.65 13.82 -11.81
C GLU A 364 -9.34 13.01 -11.76
N HIS A 365 -8.37 13.31 -12.61
CA HIS A 365 -7.13 12.56 -12.71
C HIS A 365 -5.93 13.38 -12.21
N LEU A 366 -5.23 12.91 -11.18
CA LEU A 366 -4.09 13.59 -10.55
C LEU A 366 -2.74 12.98 -10.91
N ALA A 367 -2.69 11.68 -11.15
CA ALA A 367 -1.44 10.94 -11.28
C ALA A 367 -1.65 9.64 -12.06
N PRO A 368 -0.62 9.08 -12.72
CA PRO A 368 -0.70 7.82 -13.46
C PRO A 368 -0.81 6.61 -12.51
N VAL A 369 -1.92 6.52 -11.78
CA VAL A 369 -2.16 5.45 -10.80
C VAL A 369 -2.24 4.07 -11.44
N GLY A 370 -2.61 3.98 -12.71
CA GLY A 370 -2.66 2.75 -13.47
C GLY A 370 -1.32 2.02 -13.58
N LEU A 371 -0.20 2.71 -13.38
CA LEU A 371 1.11 2.09 -13.22
C LEU A 371 1.09 1.02 -12.11
N CYS A 372 0.32 1.25 -11.04
CA CYS A 372 0.21 0.30 -9.92
C CYS A 372 -0.48 -1.02 -10.30
N ALA A 373 -1.27 -1.04 -11.38
CA ALA A 373 -1.94 -2.23 -11.89
C ALA A 373 -1.08 -3.00 -12.90
N ASP A 374 -0.11 -2.36 -13.53
CA ASP A 374 0.78 -3.00 -14.48
C ASP A 374 1.64 -4.07 -13.78
N PRO A 375 1.61 -5.34 -14.22
CA PRO A 375 2.28 -6.42 -13.50
C PRO A 375 3.80 -6.29 -13.45
N LEU A 376 4.42 -5.55 -14.38
CA LEU A 376 5.87 -5.32 -14.42
C LEU A 376 6.26 -4.00 -13.73
N LEU A 377 5.44 -2.96 -13.86
CA LEU A 377 5.75 -1.62 -13.34
C LEU A 377 5.18 -1.40 -11.93
N GLY A 378 4.03 -2.01 -11.60
CA GLY A 378 3.38 -1.83 -10.30
C GLY A 378 4.26 -2.14 -9.10
N PRO A 379 5.03 -3.24 -9.10
CA PRO A 379 5.97 -3.52 -8.01
C PRO A 379 7.04 -2.44 -7.81
N LEU A 380 7.38 -1.67 -8.85
CA LEU A 380 8.36 -0.58 -8.78
C LEU A 380 7.84 0.66 -8.07
N ILE A 381 6.52 0.81 -7.93
CA ILE A 381 5.88 1.95 -7.27
C ILE A 381 5.84 1.69 -5.76
N THR A 382 6.99 1.82 -5.11
CA THR A 382 7.07 1.78 -3.65
C THR A 382 6.52 3.08 -3.05
N PRO A 383 6.19 3.13 -1.74
CA PRO A 383 5.75 4.39 -1.10
C PRO A 383 6.74 5.55 -1.30
N GLU A 384 8.06 5.30 -1.29
CA GLU A 384 9.09 6.30 -1.51
C GLU A 384 9.05 6.85 -2.95
N ARG A 385 8.93 5.96 -3.93
CA ARG A 385 8.78 6.33 -5.35
C ARG A 385 7.43 6.96 -5.63
N GLY A 386 6.40 6.56 -4.92
CA GLY A 386 5.08 7.21 -4.94
C GLY A 386 5.15 8.65 -4.45
N ARG A 387 5.88 8.93 -3.34
CA ARG A 387 6.14 10.29 -2.88
C ARG A 387 6.91 11.11 -3.92
N GLU A 388 7.96 10.54 -4.51
CA GLU A 388 8.72 11.20 -5.58
C GLU A 388 7.82 11.55 -6.78
N LEU A 389 6.96 10.61 -7.22
CA LEU A 389 6.00 10.83 -8.29
C LEU A 389 5.04 11.98 -7.95
N LEU A 390 4.44 11.94 -6.75
CA LEU A 390 3.49 12.95 -6.29
C LEU A 390 4.14 14.32 -6.12
N ALA A 391 5.39 14.39 -5.67
CA ALA A 391 6.14 15.63 -5.50
C ALA A 391 6.68 16.18 -6.84
N THR A 392 6.68 15.39 -7.92
CA THR A 392 7.13 15.86 -9.24
C THR A 392 6.02 16.68 -9.90
N PRO A 393 6.29 17.94 -10.31
CA PRO A 393 5.36 18.74 -11.11
C PRO A 393 5.05 18.06 -12.44
N ARG A 394 3.77 18.06 -12.82
CA ARG A 394 3.26 17.37 -14.03
C ARG A 394 2.10 18.14 -14.66
N ALA A 395 1.61 17.69 -15.80
CA ALA A 395 0.52 18.36 -16.54
C ALA A 395 0.82 19.83 -16.89
N GLY A 396 2.08 20.16 -17.16
CA GLY A 396 2.50 21.52 -17.48
C GLY A 396 2.59 22.47 -16.27
N GLN A 397 2.38 21.97 -15.05
CA GLN A 397 2.56 22.77 -13.83
C GLN A 397 4.03 22.99 -13.51
N ARG A 398 4.32 24.06 -12.77
CA ARG A 398 5.66 24.40 -12.29
C ARG A 398 5.77 24.11 -10.79
N GLY A 399 6.95 23.69 -10.36
CA GLY A 399 7.29 23.42 -8.96
C GLY A 399 8.73 22.95 -8.84
N ASP A 400 9.13 22.61 -7.63
CA ASP A 400 10.47 22.10 -7.36
C ASP A 400 10.58 20.63 -7.79
N THR A 401 11.78 20.25 -8.28
CA THR A 401 12.05 18.85 -8.59
C THR A 401 12.45 18.13 -7.30
N PRO A 402 11.76 17.05 -6.90
CA PRO A 402 12.08 16.32 -5.69
C PRO A 402 13.42 15.60 -5.79
N ALA A 403 14.04 15.34 -4.64
CA ALA A 403 15.18 14.43 -4.57
C ALA A 403 14.78 13.03 -5.06
N PRO A 404 15.67 12.34 -5.80
CA PRO A 404 15.39 11.01 -6.30
C PRO A 404 15.26 10.01 -5.14
N ALA A 405 14.30 9.10 -5.24
CA ALA A 405 14.23 7.94 -4.36
C ALA A 405 15.46 7.05 -4.57
N ALA A 406 15.86 6.35 -3.50
CA ALA A 406 16.98 5.43 -3.55
C ALA A 406 16.72 4.27 -4.52
N ASP A 407 17.81 3.75 -5.11
CA ASP A 407 17.74 2.53 -5.90
C ASP A 407 17.29 1.35 -5.01
N LEU A 408 16.48 0.45 -5.56
CA LEU A 408 15.95 -0.73 -4.86
C LEU A 408 16.97 -1.88 -4.81
N ASP A 409 17.87 -1.90 -5.78
CA ASP A 409 18.85 -2.96 -5.92
C ASP A 409 20.19 -2.55 -5.30
N PRO A 410 20.75 -3.36 -4.39
CA PRO A 410 22.10 -3.18 -3.92
C PRO A 410 23.11 -3.50 -5.04
N PRO A 411 24.32 -2.93 -5.00
CA PRO A 411 25.34 -3.23 -5.98
C PRO A 411 25.87 -4.67 -5.86
N GLY A 412 26.24 -5.27 -7.00
CA GLY A 412 26.91 -6.56 -7.05
C GLY A 412 26.05 -7.77 -6.67
N LEU A 413 26.68 -8.74 -5.97
CA LEU A 413 26.10 -10.05 -5.66
C LEU A 413 26.07 -10.35 -4.15
N ALA A 414 26.77 -9.57 -3.32
CA ALA A 414 27.00 -9.85 -1.91
C ALA A 414 25.72 -10.01 -1.06
N TRP A 415 24.65 -9.38 -1.48
CA TRP A 415 23.33 -9.46 -0.84
C TRP A 415 22.75 -10.89 -0.80
N LEU A 416 23.20 -11.80 -1.69
CA LEU A 416 22.83 -13.21 -1.65
C LEU A 416 23.31 -13.92 -0.38
N ALA A 417 24.43 -13.45 0.21
CA ALA A 417 24.96 -13.96 1.46
C ALA A 417 24.38 -13.27 2.71
N GLU A 418 23.49 -12.28 2.57
CA GLU A 418 22.81 -11.65 3.70
C GLU A 418 21.78 -12.62 4.28
N GLY A 419 21.96 -12.99 5.53
CA GLY A 419 21.08 -13.94 6.23
C GLY A 419 19.79 -13.26 6.68
N ASP A 420 18.79 -13.17 5.84
CA ASP A 420 17.42 -12.81 6.23
C ASP A 420 16.66 -14.10 6.57
N PRO A 421 16.17 -14.28 7.81
CA PRO A 421 15.43 -15.48 8.22
C PRO A 421 14.17 -15.76 7.38
N GLY A 422 13.55 -14.72 6.81
CA GLY A 422 12.43 -14.81 5.89
C GLY A 422 12.82 -15.08 4.43
N ASN A 423 14.13 -15.06 4.12
CA ASN A 423 14.61 -15.10 2.75
C ASN A 423 14.60 -16.53 2.20
N PHE A 424 13.73 -16.81 1.24
CA PHE A 424 13.71 -18.07 0.49
C PHE A 424 14.91 -18.24 -0.46
N LEU A 425 15.82 -17.25 -0.58
CA LEU A 425 17.04 -17.27 -1.38
C LEU A 425 18.28 -17.83 -0.61
N VAL A 426 18.06 -18.52 0.49
CA VAL A 426 19.12 -19.07 1.35
C VAL A 426 20.06 -20.04 0.62
N SER A 427 19.53 -20.84 -0.31
CA SER A 427 20.32 -21.66 -1.25
C SER A 427 19.93 -21.29 -2.67
N TYR A 428 20.89 -21.29 -3.58
CA TYR A 428 20.65 -20.87 -4.95
C TYR A 428 21.69 -21.49 -5.90
N ARG A 429 21.35 -21.46 -7.19
CA ARG A 429 22.29 -21.66 -8.29
C ARG A 429 21.98 -20.71 -9.42
N PHE A 430 23.01 -20.25 -10.12
CA PHE A 430 22.82 -19.38 -11.28
C PHE A 430 23.96 -19.52 -12.29
N VAL A 431 23.64 -19.09 -13.50
CA VAL A 431 24.60 -18.93 -14.61
C VAL A 431 24.55 -17.47 -15.06
N LEU A 432 25.72 -16.85 -15.15
CA LEU A 432 25.91 -15.55 -15.82
C LEU A 432 26.53 -15.79 -17.18
N VAL A 433 26.07 -15.11 -18.20
CA VAL A 433 26.55 -15.27 -19.58
C VAL A 433 26.85 -13.90 -20.18
N GLU A 434 28.07 -13.73 -20.66
CA GLU A 434 28.54 -12.48 -21.26
C GLU A 434 28.05 -12.33 -22.70
N SER A 435 27.70 -11.11 -23.11
CA SER A 435 27.32 -10.75 -24.49
C SER A 435 26.18 -11.59 -25.10
N VAL A 436 25.25 -12.03 -24.27
CA VAL A 436 24.08 -12.81 -24.67
C VAL A 436 22.84 -12.12 -24.10
N GLU A 437 21.82 -11.87 -24.91
CA GLU A 437 20.57 -11.33 -24.41
C GLU A 437 19.79 -12.37 -23.57
N PRO A 438 19.06 -11.96 -22.52
CA PRO A 438 18.32 -12.91 -21.67
C PRO A 438 17.36 -13.82 -22.44
N ALA A 439 16.77 -13.32 -23.53
CA ALA A 439 15.86 -14.06 -24.39
C ALA A 439 16.53 -15.23 -25.15
N GLU A 440 17.84 -15.22 -25.30
CA GLU A 440 18.60 -16.27 -26.00
C GLU A 440 19.03 -17.43 -25.07
N LEU A 441 19.00 -17.22 -23.73
CA LEU A 441 19.44 -18.22 -22.77
C LEU A 441 18.71 -19.57 -22.90
N PRO A 442 17.39 -19.64 -23.15
CA PRO A 442 16.71 -20.92 -23.38
C PRO A 442 17.29 -21.72 -24.56
N GLY A 443 17.69 -21.05 -25.62
CA GLY A 443 18.33 -21.69 -26.79
C GLY A 443 19.71 -22.29 -26.47
N ARG A 444 20.43 -21.74 -25.49
CA ARG A 444 21.78 -22.20 -25.10
C ARG A 444 21.75 -23.31 -24.05
N ILE A 445 20.96 -23.12 -22.99
CA ILE A 445 20.96 -24.01 -21.80
C ILE A 445 19.59 -24.60 -21.47
N GLY A 446 18.55 -24.29 -22.24
CA GLY A 446 17.19 -24.82 -22.04
C GLY A 446 17.08 -26.30 -22.38
N ALA A 447 16.12 -26.96 -21.75
CA ALA A 447 15.71 -28.31 -22.15
C ALA A 447 15.15 -28.29 -23.57
N PRO A 448 15.48 -29.26 -24.44
CA PRO A 448 15.10 -29.24 -25.85
C PRO A 448 13.59 -29.09 -26.08
N GLU A 449 12.79 -29.63 -25.20
CA GLU A 449 11.32 -29.62 -25.28
C GLU A 449 10.72 -28.30 -24.73
N ASN A 450 11.51 -27.48 -24.02
CA ASN A 450 11.05 -26.29 -23.28
C ASN A 450 11.99 -25.07 -23.49
N ALA A 451 12.58 -24.94 -24.66
CA ALA A 451 13.46 -23.81 -24.98
C ALA A 451 12.70 -22.47 -25.20
N VAL A 452 11.56 -22.30 -24.52
CA VAL A 452 10.68 -21.12 -24.63
C VAL A 452 10.55 -20.46 -23.26
N LEU A 453 10.54 -19.14 -23.26
CA LEU A 453 10.31 -18.35 -22.06
C LEU A 453 8.83 -18.41 -21.64
N ASN A 454 8.59 -18.70 -20.36
CA ASN A 454 7.29 -18.48 -19.74
C ASN A 454 7.01 -16.98 -19.60
N ALA A 455 5.73 -16.60 -19.55
CA ALA A 455 5.35 -15.23 -19.26
C ALA A 455 5.97 -14.74 -17.92
N PRO A 456 6.24 -13.43 -17.77
CA PRO A 456 6.79 -12.91 -16.52
C PRO A 456 5.86 -13.16 -15.33
N MET A 457 6.38 -13.77 -14.29
CA MET A 457 5.66 -14.03 -13.05
C MET A 457 6.58 -13.90 -11.84
N THR A 458 5.98 -13.81 -10.66
CA THR A 458 6.78 -13.80 -9.43
C THR A 458 7.52 -15.13 -9.29
N LEU A 459 8.62 -15.11 -8.56
CA LEU A 459 9.37 -16.33 -8.30
C LEU A 459 8.53 -17.38 -7.56
N TRP A 460 7.62 -16.94 -6.69
CA TRP A 460 6.69 -17.81 -5.99
C TRP A 460 5.69 -18.47 -6.94
N ASP A 461 4.99 -17.68 -7.77
CA ASP A 461 4.00 -18.18 -8.74
C ASP A 461 4.64 -19.13 -9.74
N SER A 462 5.84 -18.80 -10.23
CA SER A 462 6.61 -19.66 -11.13
C SER A 462 6.88 -21.03 -10.50
N ARG A 463 7.31 -21.06 -9.25
CA ARG A 463 7.58 -22.30 -8.52
C ARG A 463 6.31 -23.10 -8.28
N THR A 464 5.24 -22.47 -7.85
CA THR A 464 3.96 -23.14 -7.58
C THR A 464 3.37 -23.75 -8.84
N ARG A 465 3.40 -23.00 -9.95
CA ARG A 465 2.80 -23.43 -11.22
C ARG A 465 3.58 -24.54 -11.92
N PHE A 466 4.91 -24.52 -11.82
CA PHE A 466 5.79 -25.40 -12.58
C PHE A 466 6.52 -26.46 -11.75
N HIS A 467 6.20 -26.57 -10.46
CA HIS A 467 6.75 -27.63 -9.60
C HIS A 467 6.07 -28.96 -9.93
N GLY A 468 6.68 -29.71 -10.86
CA GLY A 468 6.26 -31.08 -11.17
C GLY A 468 6.82 -32.10 -10.17
N ASN A 469 6.13 -33.22 -10.00
CA ASN A 469 6.62 -34.38 -9.24
C ASN A 469 7.80 -35.00 -10.02
N ARG A 470 9.04 -34.71 -9.59
CA ARG A 470 10.24 -35.25 -10.22
C ARG A 470 10.52 -36.65 -9.66
N THR A 471 10.44 -37.64 -10.52
CA THR A 471 10.57 -39.06 -10.13
C THR A 471 12.00 -39.60 -10.24
N VAL A 472 12.91 -38.89 -10.96
CA VAL A 472 14.26 -39.42 -11.28
C VAL A 472 15.35 -38.46 -10.79
N THR A 473 16.41 -39.00 -10.21
CA THR A 473 17.45 -38.25 -9.48
C THR A 473 18.35 -37.40 -10.39
N TRP A 474 18.59 -37.84 -11.62
CA TRP A 474 19.45 -37.14 -12.60
C TRP A 474 18.71 -36.14 -13.46
N GLU A 475 17.36 -36.11 -13.42
CA GLU A 475 16.55 -35.08 -14.07
C GLU A 475 16.47 -33.83 -13.19
N ASP A 476 17.63 -33.27 -12.87
CA ASP A 476 17.74 -32.06 -12.06
C ASP A 476 17.75 -30.80 -12.95
N GLU A 477 16.65 -30.62 -13.67
CA GLU A 477 16.39 -29.39 -14.43
C GLU A 477 16.16 -28.23 -13.47
N ALA A 478 16.82 -27.08 -13.70
CA ALA A 478 16.49 -25.87 -12.98
C ALA A 478 15.25 -25.19 -13.61
N LEU A 479 14.34 -24.74 -12.78
CA LEU A 479 13.37 -23.72 -13.19
C LEU A 479 14.01 -22.36 -12.94
N ALA A 480 14.69 -21.85 -13.96
CA ALA A 480 15.48 -20.63 -13.86
C ALA A 480 14.68 -19.40 -14.29
N THR A 481 14.72 -18.35 -13.47
CA THR A 481 14.29 -17.00 -13.88
C THR A 481 15.44 -16.31 -14.61
N VAL A 482 15.11 -15.46 -15.58
CA VAL A 482 16.11 -14.81 -16.44
C VAL A 482 15.99 -13.31 -16.44
N GLY A 483 17.12 -12.64 -16.60
CA GLY A 483 17.21 -11.19 -16.71
C GLY A 483 18.63 -10.71 -16.99
N ARG A 484 18.85 -9.41 -16.85
CA ARG A 484 20.17 -8.78 -17.03
C ARG A 484 20.97 -8.77 -15.74
N ALA A 485 22.25 -9.11 -15.84
CA ALA A 485 23.20 -9.18 -14.72
C ALA A 485 24.19 -7.99 -14.73
N GLY A 486 23.81 -6.86 -15.25
CA GLY A 486 24.66 -5.70 -15.49
C GLY A 486 24.93 -5.49 -16.98
N PRO A 487 25.79 -4.52 -17.35
CA PRO A 487 26.09 -4.22 -18.74
C PRO A 487 26.70 -5.41 -19.47
N GLY A 488 26.06 -5.88 -20.54
CA GLY A 488 26.55 -6.98 -21.37
C GLY A 488 26.45 -8.37 -20.73
N TRP A 489 25.82 -8.54 -19.59
CA TRP A 489 25.62 -9.83 -18.93
C TRP A 489 24.16 -10.18 -18.73
N SER A 490 23.83 -11.44 -18.95
CA SER A 490 22.53 -12.03 -18.62
C SER A 490 22.66 -13.11 -17.55
N PHE A 491 21.58 -13.38 -16.83
CA PHE A 491 21.55 -14.45 -15.83
C PHE A 491 20.39 -15.43 -16.03
N ALA A 492 20.62 -16.65 -15.59
CA ALA A 492 19.59 -17.64 -15.30
C ALA A 492 19.75 -18.08 -13.84
N PHE A 493 18.72 -17.84 -13.00
CA PHE A 493 18.78 -18.00 -11.53
C PHE A 493 17.69 -18.92 -11.00
N GLU A 494 18.05 -19.88 -10.16
CA GLU A 494 17.12 -20.75 -9.43
C GLU A 494 17.38 -20.69 -7.93
N PRO A 495 16.41 -20.29 -7.09
CA PRO A 495 16.48 -20.40 -5.64
C PRO A 495 16.09 -21.82 -5.20
N ARG A 496 16.63 -22.24 -4.07
CA ARG A 496 16.34 -23.53 -3.43
C ARG A 496 16.34 -24.69 -4.43
N PRO A 497 17.51 -25.04 -5.02
CA PRO A 497 17.61 -26.17 -5.92
C PRO A 497 17.01 -27.42 -5.29
N GLY A 498 16.30 -28.19 -6.09
CA GLY A 498 15.60 -29.39 -5.60
C GLY A 498 16.55 -30.52 -5.20
N ARG A 499 17.83 -30.41 -5.59
CA ARG A 499 18.90 -31.36 -5.29
C ARG A 499 20.08 -30.66 -4.64
N SER A 500 20.82 -31.41 -3.84
CA SER A 500 22.06 -30.94 -3.30
C SER A 500 23.19 -31.11 -4.31
N PHE A 501 24.17 -30.21 -4.24
CA PHE A 501 25.38 -30.26 -5.06
C PHE A 501 26.20 -31.54 -4.79
N ASP A 502 26.53 -32.25 -5.89
CA ASP A 502 27.49 -33.36 -5.85
C ASP A 502 28.45 -33.24 -7.05
N GLU A 503 29.69 -32.93 -6.77
CA GLU A 503 30.74 -32.67 -7.78
C GLU A 503 30.93 -33.83 -8.76
N ARG A 504 30.65 -35.09 -8.36
CA ARG A 504 30.81 -36.29 -9.21
C ARG A 504 29.80 -36.31 -10.35
N TRP A 505 28.62 -35.71 -10.14
CA TRP A 505 27.52 -35.74 -11.10
C TRP A 505 27.32 -34.40 -11.77
N PHE A 506 27.85 -33.32 -11.19
CA PHE A 506 27.64 -31.96 -11.67
C PHE A 506 28.23 -31.76 -13.07
N VAL A 507 27.40 -31.19 -13.94
CA VAL A 507 27.80 -30.72 -15.29
C VAL A 507 27.48 -29.24 -15.35
N SER A 508 28.51 -28.41 -15.47
CA SER A 508 28.32 -26.95 -15.56
C SER A 508 27.51 -26.58 -16.77
N PRO A 509 26.33 -25.95 -16.59
CA PRO A 509 25.56 -25.39 -17.71
C PRO A 509 26.35 -24.29 -18.43
N GLY A 510 27.33 -23.70 -17.77
CA GLY A 510 28.26 -22.74 -18.36
C GLY A 510 28.98 -23.26 -19.61
N ILE A 511 29.24 -24.56 -19.72
CA ILE A 511 29.90 -25.16 -20.91
C ILE A 511 29.02 -24.91 -22.16
N ALA A 512 27.73 -25.18 -22.07
CA ALA A 512 26.81 -24.95 -23.19
C ALA A 512 26.51 -23.45 -23.39
N ALA A 513 26.45 -22.68 -22.29
CA ALA A 513 26.17 -21.25 -22.30
C ALA A 513 27.30 -20.43 -22.94
N SER A 514 28.56 -20.84 -22.73
CA SER A 514 29.76 -20.09 -23.11
C SER A 514 30.23 -20.32 -24.56
N ARG A 515 29.42 -20.91 -25.43
CA ARG A 515 29.75 -21.00 -26.86
C ARG A 515 29.94 -19.60 -27.43
N ASP A 516 31.13 -19.36 -27.97
CA ASP A 516 31.57 -18.05 -28.53
C ASP A 516 31.56 -16.89 -27.53
N THR A 517 31.58 -17.21 -26.22
CA THR A 517 31.57 -16.23 -25.14
C THR A 517 32.10 -16.82 -23.85
N ARG A 518 31.87 -16.09 -22.73
CA ARG A 518 32.24 -16.52 -21.39
C ARG A 518 30.98 -16.71 -20.52
N ALA A 519 31.03 -17.69 -19.61
CA ALA A 519 29.98 -17.89 -18.63
C ALA A 519 30.55 -18.22 -17.24
N VAL A 520 29.81 -17.83 -16.21
CA VAL A 520 30.13 -18.08 -14.82
C VAL A 520 28.98 -18.83 -14.19
N THR A 521 29.25 -20.00 -13.57
CA THR A 521 28.26 -20.79 -12.87
C THR A 521 28.55 -20.77 -11.38
N VAL A 522 27.57 -20.49 -10.56
CA VAL A 522 27.65 -20.52 -9.09
C VAL A 522 26.55 -21.42 -8.54
N TRP A 523 26.93 -22.19 -7.50
CA TRP A 523 25.99 -22.97 -6.69
C TRP A 523 26.33 -22.77 -5.21
N SER A 524 25.37 -22.34 -4.39
CA SER A 524 25.54 -22.18 -2.94
C SER A 524 24.45 -22.90 -2.16
N GLU A 525 24.88 -23.66 -1.15
CA GLU A 525 24.03 -24.28 -0.15
C GLU A 525 24.59 -24.00 1.25
N PRO A 526 23.81 -23.49 2.18
CA PRO A 526 24.25 -23.24 3.54
C PRO A 526 24.47 -24.57 4.28
N GLY A 527 25.39 -24.56 5.23
CA GLY A 527 25.58 -25.67 6.14
C GLY A 527 24.37 -25.98 7.00
N ARG A 528 24.14 -27.24 7.30
CA ARG A 528 23.14 -27.76 8.24
C ARG A 528 23.79 -28.55 9.34
N THR A 529 23.06 -28.90 10.42
CA THR A 529 23.58 -29.55 11.64
C THR A 529 24.51 -30.76 11.41
N HIS A 530 24.34 -31.47 10.30
CA HIS A 530 25.15 -32.68 9.98
C HIS A 530 25.75 -32.65 8.56
N ARG A 531 25.74 -31.48 7.91
CA ARG A 531 26.20 -31.34 6.53
C ARG A 531 26.88 -29.98 6.37
N PRO A 532 28.17 -29.92 6.00
CA PRO A 532 28.82 -28.64 5.72
C PRO A 532 28.18 -27.93 4.53
N GLY A 533 28.26 -26.61 4.53
CA GLY A 533 27.86 -25.79 3.40
C GLY A 533 28.70 -26.08 2.17
N VAL A 534 28.17 -25.72 1.02
CA VAL A 534 28.84 -25.86 -0.26
C VAL A 534 28.81 -24.54 -1.02
N PHE A 535 29.96 -24.11 -1.49
CA PHE A 535 30.06 -23.04 -2.47
C PHE A 535 30.88 -23.56 -3.66
N HIS A 536 30.28 -23.56 -4.84
CA HIS A 536 30.91 -23.95 -6.10
C HIS A 536 30.91 -22.79 -7.09
N LEU A 537 32.05 -22.58 -7.73
CA LEU A 537 32.25 -21.66 -8.83
C LEU A 537 32.89 -22.38 -10.00
N SER A 538 32.37 -22.22 -11.22
CA SER A 538 33.06 -22.60 -12.45
C SER A 538 32.99 -21.46 -13.48
N VAL A 539 34.09 -21.21 -14.16
CA VAL A 539 34.20 -20.26 -15.26
C VAL A 539 34.51 -21.01 -16.54
N THR A 540 33.69 -20.77 -17.53
CA THR A 540 33.77 -21.43 -18.85
C THR A 540 33.94 -20.39 -19.94
N GLU A 541 34.66 -20.72 -21.00
CA GLU A 541 34.90 -19.86 -22.15
C GLU A 541 34.96 -20.70 -23.41
N ASN A 542 34.24 -20.29 -24.47
CA ASN A 542 34.20 -21.00 -25.75
C ASN A 542 33.81 -22.49 -25.63
N GLY A 543 32.96 -22.84 -24.69
CA GLY A 543 32.47 -24.20 -24.47
C GLY A 543 33.40 -25.08 -23.61
N GLU A 544 34.47 -24.53 -23.03
CA GLU A 544 35.45 -25.26 -22.18
C GLU A 544 35.51 -24.64 -20.79
N GLU A 545 35.64 -25.49 -19.76
CA GLU A 545 35.90 -25.05 -18.39
C GLU A 545 37.36 -24.57 -18.26
N ARG A 546 37.55 -23.30 -17.94
CA ARG A 546 38.85 -22.69 -17.73
C ARG A 546 39.37 -22.96 -16.34
N TYR A 547 38.52 -22.80 -15.34
CA TYR A 547 38.81 -23.14 -13.94
C TYR A 547 37.50 -23.31 -13.16
N ALA A 548 37.61 -24.08 -12.10
CA ALA A 548 36.53 -24.22 -11.12
C ALA A 548 37.14 -24.48 -9.73
N PHE A 549 36.35 -24.15 -8.71
CA PHE A 549 36.64 -24.63 -7.34
C PHE A 549 35.33 -24.94 -6.60
N THR A 550 35.45 -25.84 -5.62
CA THR A 550 34.38 -26.16 -4.69
C THR A 550 34.93 -26.08 -3.26
N VAL A 551 34.25 -25.31 -2.41
CA VAL A 551 34.49 -25.28 -0.97
C VAL A 551 33.37 -26.04 -0.29
N ARG A 552 33.71 -27.02 0.56
CA ARG A 552 32.77 -27.80 1.36
C ARG A 552 33.29 -27.88 2.80
N GLY A 553 32.74 -27.04 3.67
CA GLY A 553 33.34 -26.85 5.01
C GLY A 553 34.78 -26.40 4.89
N THR A 554 35.72 -27.20 5.42
CA THR A 554 37.17 -26.96 5.35
C THR A 554 37.84 -27.55 4.10
N SER A 555 37.15 -28.34 3.29
CA SER A 555 37.70 -28.98 2.09
C SER A 555 37.57 -28.09 0.87
N VAL A 556 38.67 -27.95 0.12
CA VAL A 556 38.70 -27.17 -1.14
C VAL A 556 39.18 -28.06 -2.27
N SER A 557 38.37 -28.21 -3.31
CA SER A 557 38.78 -28.80 -4.58
C SER A 557 38.98 -27.73 -5.64
N ARG A 558 39.94 -27.92 -6.55
CA ARG A 558 40.23 -26.97 -7.64
C ARG A 558 40.43 -27.69 -8.95
N ARG A 559 40.04 -27.07 -10.04
CA ARG A 559 40.31 -27.47 -11.41
C ARG A 559 40.77 -26.24 -12.21
N GLY A 560 41.79 -26.43 -13.06
CA GLY A 560 42.37 -25.34 -13.83
C GLY A 560 43.15 -24.34 -12.97
N SER A 561 43.49 -23.20 -13.55
CA SER A 561 44.25 -22.14 -12.89
C SER A 561 43.31 -21.05 -12.39
N VAL A 562 42.93 -21.09 -11.10
CA VAL A 562 42.05 -20.09 -10.46
C VAL A 562 42.83 -18.78 -10.32
N PRO A 563 42.28 -17.64 -10.79
CA PRO A 563 42.88 -16.33 -10.61
C PRO A 563 43.03 -15.95 -9.13
N ALA A 564 44.11 -15.21 -8.81
CA ALA A 564 44.40 -14.78 -7.44
C ALA A 564 43.26 -13.97 -6.79
N ALA A 565 42.47 -13.23 -7.56
CA ALA A 565 41.31 -12.49 -7.07
C ALA A 565 40.20 -13.43 -6.56
N LEU A 566 40.09 -14.64 -7.13
CA LEU A 566 39.08 -15.64 -6.83
C LEU A 566 39.64 -16.85 -6.05
N ASP A 567 40.89 -16.77 -5.53
CA ASP A 567 41.53 -17.86 -4.78
C ASP A 567 40.71 -18.25 -3.54
N PRO A 568 40.16 -19.49 -3.48
CA PRO A 568 39.31 -19.92 -2.37
C PRO A 568 40.01 -19.89 -1.01
N ASP A 569 41.33 -20.04 -0.91
CA ASP A 569 42.04 -19.96 0.38
C ASP A 569 42.01 -18.54 0.96
N ARG A 570 41.96 -17.52 0.12
CA ARG A 570 41.82 -16.13 0.55
C ARG A 570 40.38 -15.77 0.87
N LEU A 571 39.43 -16.35 0.14
CA LEU A 571 38.00 -16.00 0.25
C LEU A 571 37.36 -16.75 1.42
N PHE A 572 37.77 -17.99 1.70
CA PHE A 572 37.24 -18.85 2.76
C PHE A 572 38.36 -19.22 3.78
N PRO A 573 38.83 -18.29 4.58
CA PRO A 573 39.90 -18.56 5.55
C PRO A 573 39.44 -19.56 6.61
N GLN A 574 40.34 -20.47 7.01
CA GLN A 574 40.06 -21.61 7.89
C GLN A 574 40.28 -21.30 9.39
N ASP A 575 40.07 -20.10 9.86
CA ASP A 575 40.27 -19.74 11.26
C ASP A 575 39.01 -19.99 12.12
N ASP A 576 39.19 -20.91 13.10
CA ASP A 576 38.33 -21.25 14.24
C ASP A 576 36.99 -21.99 14.03
N ALA A 577 36.95 -23.22 14.55
CA ALA A 577 35.83 -24.17 14.54
C ALA A 577 34.54 -23.71 15.26
N HIS A 578 34.54 -22.59 15.99
CA HIS A 578 33.34 -22.03 16.62
C HIS A 578 32.63 -20.97 15.74
N ALA A 579 33.28 -20.51 14.70
CA ALA A 579 32.79 -19.54 13.73
C ALA A 579 32.27 -20.17 12.42
N GLU A 580 32.19 -21.52 12.32
CA GLU A 580 31.96 -22.22 11.05
C GLU A 580 30.78 -21.69 10.22
N ARG A 581 29.62 -21.45 10.82
CA ARG A 581 28.47 -20.95 10.07
C ARG A 581 28.56 -19.46 9.69
N LEU A 582 29.13 -18.65 10.57
CA LEU A 582 29.40 -17.24 10.30
C LEU A 582 30.55 -17.09 9.32
N SER A 583 31.56 -17.96 9.41
CA SER A 583 32.71 -17.97 8.51
C SER A 583 32.36 -18.47 7.10
N GLU A 584 31.45 -19.46 6.96
CA GLU A 584 30.92 -19.92 5.67
C GLU A 584 30.21 -18.81 4.93
N ARG A 585 29.30 -18.07 5.60
CA ARG A 585 28.60 -16.93 5.01
C ARG A 585 29.52 -15.76 4.70
N LEU A 586 30.54 -15.53 5.54
CA LEU A 586 31.52 -14.49 5.28
C LEU A 586 32.41 -14.86 4.07
N GLY A 587 32.82 -16.13 3.94
CA GLY A 587 33.54 -16.64 2.77
C GLY A 587 32.71 -16.53 1.48
N GLU A 588 31.43 -16.95 1.53
CA GLU A 588 30.49 -16.79 0.43
C GLU A 588 30.37 -15.32 0.02
N ARG A 589 30.17 -14.41 0.98
CA ARG A 589 30.06 -12.97 0.73
C ARG A 589 31.32 -12.44 0.02
N ARG A 590 32.53 -12.77 0.50
CA ARG A 590 33.78 -12.37 -0.13
C ARG A 590 33.91 -12.91 -1.55
N ALA A 591 33.50 -14.16 -1.77
CA ALA A 591 33.51 -14.77 -3.10
C ALA A 591 32.56 -14.05 -4.06
N LEU A 592 31.36 -13.70 -3.61
CA LEU A 592 30.39 -12.94 -4.40
C LEU A 592 30.85 -11.50 -4.68
N GLU A 593 31.50 -10.85 -3.71
CA GLU A 593 32.11 -9.52 -3.89
C GLU A 593 33.24 -9.56 -4.92
N ALA A 594 34.14 -10.55 -4.80
CA ALA A 594 35.25 -10.74 -5.74
C ALA A 594 34.75 -11.05 -7.15
N LEU A 595 33.73 -11.90 -7.27
CA LEU A 595 33.10 -12.23 -8.56
C LEU A 595 32.45 -11.01 -9.21
N ALA A 596 31.70 -10.22 -8.41
CA ALA A 596 31.10 -9.00 -8.90
C ALA A 596 32.13 -7.97 -9.39
N ALA A 597 33.25 -7.86 -8.68
CA ALA A 597 34.35 -6.97 -9.06
C ALA A 597 35.11 -7.44 -10.31
N GLU A 598 35.37 -8.76 -10.42
CA GLU A 598 36.12 -9.36 -11.53
C GLU A 598 35.37 -9.25 -12.88
N PHE A 599 34.03 -9.47 -12.85
CA PHE A 599 33.22 -9.54 -14.06
C PHE A 599 32.32 -8.31 -14.28
N GLY A 600 32.25 -7.38 -13.33
CA GLY A 600 31.37 -6.21 -13.43
C GLY A 600 29.87 -6.58 -13.37
N VAL A 601 29.52 -7.67 -12.69
CA VAL A 601 28.17 -8.25 -12.66
C VAL A 601 27.39 -7.89 -11.41
N ARG A 602 26.06 -7.89 -11.53
CA ARG A 602 25.10 -7.72 -10.44
C ARG A 602 23.87 -8.60 -10.67
N LEU A 603 23.15 -8.93 -9.63
CA LEU A 603 21.83 -9.53 -9.74
C LEU A 603 20.75 -8.61 -9.14
N PRO A 604 19.59 -8.47 -9.78
CA PRO A 604 18.54 -7.56 -9.34
C PRO A 604 17.77 -8.17 -8.15
N ARG A 605 18.17 -7.79 -6.94
CA ARG A 605 17.54 -8.29 -5.70
C ARG A 605 16.04 -8.05 -5.69
N PHE A 606 15.60 -6.85 -6.07
CA PHE A 606 14.20 -6.46 -6.08
C PHE A 606 13.39 -7.31 -7.07
N ALA A 607 13.89 -7.44 -8.31
CA ALA A 607 13.20 -8.22 -9.33
C ALA A 607 13.09 -9.70 -8.96
N LEU A 608 14.14 -10.28 -8.36
CA LEU A 608 14.18 -11.67 -7.88
C LEU A 608 13.29 -11.91 -6.67
N SER A 609 13.06 -10.91 -5.80
CA SER A 609 12.29 -11.08 -4.56
C SER A 609 10.83 -10.64 -4.68
N ARG A 610 10.54 -9.58 -5.44
CA ARG A 610 9.23 -8.93 -5.50
C ARG A 610 8.74 -8.63 -6.92
N GLY A 611 9.64 -8.65 -7.91
CA GLY A 611 9.32 -8.39 -9.31
C GLY A 611 8.76 -9.62 -10.02
N ARG A 612 8.53 -9.46 -11.33
CA ARG A 612 8.10 -10.52 -12.23
C ARG A 612 9.12 -10.68 -13.33
N LEU A 613 9.66 -11.87 -13.48
CA LEU A 613 10.67 -12.22 -14.48
C LEU A 613 10.20 -13.38 -15.35
N HIS A 614 10.70 -13.45 -16.55
CA HIS A 614 10.57 -14.64 -17.39
C HIS A 614 11.29 -15.83 -16.74
N SER A 615 10.83 -17.04 -17.02
CA SER A 615 11.47 -18.27 -16.58
C SER A 615 11.45 -19.34 -17.67
N PHE A 616 12.33 -20.32 -17.55
CA PHE A 616 12.35 -21.49 -18.41
C PHE A 616 12.96 -22.69 -17.67
N ARG A 617 12.79 -23.91 -18.21
CA ARG A 617 13.47 -25.09 -17.70
C ARG A 617 14.81 -25.28 -18.41
N THR A 618 15.88 -25.45 -17.62
CA THR A 618 17.21 -25.74 -18.14
C THR A 618 17.35 -27.23 -18.44
N ARG A 619 18.40 -27.61 -19.17
CA ARG A 619 18.88 -29.00 -19.18
C ARG A 619 19.30 -29.39 -17.76
N PRO A 620 19.32 -30.73 -17.46
CA PRO A 620 19.80 -31.20 -16.16
C PRO A 620 21.23 -30.70 -15.87
N TRP A 621 21.46 -30.28 -14.62
CA TRP A 621 22.78 -29.86 -14.13
C TRP A 621 23.59 -31.05 -13.61
N ASN A 622 23.03 -32.24 -13.69
CA ASN A 622 23.73 -33.50 -13.34
C ASN A 622 23.71 -34.43 -14.55
N ARG A 623 24.79 -35.17 -14.76
CA ARG A 623 24.82 -36.23 -15.76
C ARG A 623 24.09 -37.49 -15.27
N PRO A 624 23.52 -38.30 -16.15
CA PRO A 624 23.02 -39.63 -15.79
C PRO A 624 24.16 -40.55 -15.33
N PRO A 625 23.84 -41.57 -14.53
CA PRO A 625 24.84 -42.58 -14.16
C PRO A 625 25.36 -43.30 -15.40
N GLY A 626 26.66 -43.48 -15.43
CA GLY A 626 27.32 -44.31 -16.45
C GLY A 626 27.15 -45.80 -16.18
N PRO A 627 27.63 -46.67 -17.11
CA PRO A 627 27.63 -48.12 -16.89
C PRO A 627 28.37 -48.51 -15.61
N GLY A 628 27.69 -49.19 -14.69
CA GLY A 628 28.23 -49.61 -13.41
C GLY A 628 28.15 -48.57 -12.27
N GLU A 629 27.65 -47.37 -12.55
CA GLU A 629 27.36 -46.36 -11.54
C GLU A 629 25.90 -46.45 -11.10
N GLY A 630 25.60 -46.27 -9.83
CA GLY A 630 24.26 -46.30 -9.27
C GLY A 630 23.96 -45.07 -8.42
N TYR A 631 22.73 -44.57 -8.48
CA TYR A 631 22.20 -43.59 -7.54
C TYR A 631 21.47 -44.32 -6.41
N VAL A 632 21.78 -43.97 -5.17
CA VAL A 632 20.99 -44.37 -4.00
C VAL A 632 20.18 -43.15 -3.54
N THR A 633 18.87 -43.23 -3.68
CA THR A 633 17.94 -42.20 -3.15
C THR A 633 17.43 -42.68 -1.80
N LEU A 634 17.81 -41.99 -0.72
CA LEU A 634 17.22 -42.18 0.60
C LEU A 634 16.03 -41.22 0.74
N GLY A 635 14.84 -41.72 0.58
CA GLY A 635 13.60 -40.96 0.84
C GLY A 635 13.14 -41.17 2.28
N VAL A 636 13.07 -40.11 3.08
CA VAL A 636 12.39 -40.14 4.38
C VAL A 636 10.90 -39.88 4.11
N VAL A 637 10.11 -40.94 4.09
CA VAL A 637 8.64 -40.83 4.10
C VAL A 637 8.24 -40.43 5.53
N ARG A 638 7.90 -39.17 5.75
CA ARG A 638 7.17 -38.80 6.96
C ARG A 638 5.74 -39.32 6.82
N ALA A 639 5.40 -40.35 7.57
CA ALA A 639 4.01 -40.69 7.82
C ALA A 639 3.33 -39.45 8.45
N ARG A 640 2.27 -38.97 7.84
CA ARG A 640 1.39 -38.00 8.49
C ARG A 640 0.70 -38.69 9.65
N PRO A 641 0.63 -38.07 10.87
CA PRO A 641 -0.17 -38.58 11.96
C PRO A 641 -1.64 -38.61 11.65
#